data_bfc40e9c825f197cfdde0d1cf26619f9
#
_entry.id   bfc40e9c825f197cfdde0d1cf26619f9
#
_cell.length_a   1.000
_cell.length_b   1.000
_cell.length_c   1.000
_cell.angle_alpha   90.00
_cell.angle_beta   90.00
_cell.angle_gamma   90.00
#
_symmetry.space_group_name_H-M   'P 1'
#
loop_
_entity.id
_entity.type
_entity.pdbx_description
1 polymer ?
#
loop_
_entity_poly.entity_id
_entity_poly.type
_entity_poly.pdbx_seq_one_letter_code
_entity_poly.pdbx_strand_id
1 'polypeptide(L)'
;MNYLNQIKRISGIIWNALRAFVRRRPGTAFVLAVLGLLWLICLPRPLFNEPLSVVVEDRNGELLGARIAADGQWRFPEVDSLPEKYAACVVTFEDRRFYWHPGVDPVSLVRALWQNLTGGRVVSGGSTLTMQVIRMVRGNPGRTVPEKLIEIFMATRLELTRSKESILALYASHAPFGGNVVGIEAASWRYYGKRPALLSWAEAATLAVLPNSPAIIHPGRNRDALLAKRNRLLDRLRESGAISEDQCFYAKEEPLPEAPLPLPQLAPHLLDRMALTENTGGTARFRTCIDRRMQERVNEILIRRQENYRGNGVYNLAAVILDVPTGEVVAYVGNVPGCGKEHSESVDVIRAPRSTGSILKPYLYALALESGNILPSSLLKDVPTQLGQYRPENYYETNDGAVPARRALIRSLNVPFVLLLQQYGLEKFHYNLQRLGLSTLSKPPDYYGLSLILGGAEANLLDITNTYACMGRSLGAFYDRDGRYAADDFRKPAFLYRKPVGKSKKSLTEHSDLLSAGSIWFAFEAMREVERPNSSGEWELFRAGQPVAWKTGTSFGFRDAWAAGVTPQYAVGVWVGNADGEGRPGLIGVEFAAPVLFEIFDQLPSDTRWFDPPYDDMKQVPVCRKSGMLAGPYCESDTTWIPESGAGSGVCTYHQLLHLDASRQWQVSSDCESPAQMQHVPWFVLPPEEEFYFKSKNPWYETPPPFRPDCADARQTPGAAPMQLLYPKNFTRIYVPVDLDGKLGSTIFQAAHRDAGMEVFWHLDGVYLGSTKVFHQISLQPAVGTHHLALVDRNGFRIERTFEIVGKER
;
A
#
# COMPACT_ATOMS: atom_id res chain seq x y z
N MET A 1 23.32 33.08 55.34
CA MET A 1 22.68 34.38 55.61
C MET A 1 23.46 35.59 55.06
N ASN A 2 24.78 35.57 54.98
CA ASN A 2 25.57 36.71 54.47
C ASN A 2 25.47 37.08 53.00
N TYR A 3 25.25 36.11 52.12
CA TYR A 3 25.14 36.32 50.66
C TYR A 3 23.84 37.05 50.25
N LEU A 4 22.72 36.71 50.83
CA LEU A 4 21.40 37.36 50.57
C LEU A 4 21.39 38.84 51.02
N ASN A 5 22.09 39.15 52.11
CA ASN A 5 22.21 40.52 52.59
C ASN A 5 23.18 41.38 51.74
N GLN A 6 24.24 40.80 51.18
CA GLN A 6 25.08 41.47 50.19
C GLN A 6 24.34 41.79 48.89
N ILE A 7 23.57 40.84 48.35
CA ILE A 7 22.75 41.03 47.14
C ILE A 7 21.70 42.15 47.38
N LYS A 8 21.00 42.16 48.52
CA LYS A 8 20.05 43.23 48.89
C LYS A 8 20.73 44.59 49.00
N ARG A 9 21.97 44.62 49.54
CA ARG A 9 22.73 45.89 49.69
C ARG A 9 23.16 46.40 48.32
N ILE A 10 23.67 45.56 47.44
CA ILE A 10 24.07 45.93 46.07
C ILE A 10 22.86 46.39 45.25
N SER A 11 21.73 45.65 45.32
CA SER A 11 20.48 46.04 44.61
C SER A 11 19.94 47.38 45.14
N GLY A 12 20.04 47.67 46.46
CA GLY A 12 19.67 48.97 47.04
C GLY A 12 20.53 50.13 46.54
N ILE A 13 21.87 49.92 46.40
CA ILE A 13 22.78 50.92 45.86
C ILE A 13 22.49 51.22 44.39
N ILE A 14 22.29 50.16 43.57
CA ILE A 14 21.93 50.28 42.17
C ILE A 14 20.59 51.02 42.00
N TRP A 15 19.59 50.67 42.79
CA TRP A 15 18.27 51.32 42.77
C TRP A 15 18.30 52.79 43.14
N ASN A 16 19.09 53.17 44.17
CA ASN A 16 19.25 54.56 44.59
C ASN A 16 20.03 55.38 43.56
N ALA A 17 21.08 54.83 42.95
CA ALA A 17 21.80 55.44 41.86
C ALA A 17 20.92 55.69 40.62
N LEU A 18 20.08 54.70 40.27
CA LEU A 18 19.14 54.79 39.17
C LEU A 18 18.09 55.89 39.42
N ARG A 19 17.49 55.93 40.62
CA ARG A 19 16.55 57.01 41.03
C ARG A 19 17.19 58.38 40.97
N ALA A 20 18.45 58.53 41.45
CA ALA A 20 19.17 59.80 41.41
C ALA A 20 19.43 60.24 39.93
N PHE A 21 19.80 59.28 39.06
CA PHE A 21 19.98 59.56 37.63
C PHE A 21 18.72 60.02 36.97
N VAL A 22 17.58 59.34 37.20
CA VAL A 22 16.27 59.70 36.63
C VAL A 22 15.81 61.09 37.08
N ARG A 23 16.08 61.45 38.36
CA ARG A 23 15.74 62.80 38.86
C ARG A 23 16.62 63.88 38.28
N ARG A 24 17.93 63.59 38.04
CA ARG A 24 18.91 64.58 37.51
C ARG A 24 18.81 64.84 36.01
N ARG A 25 18.38 63.81 35.23
CA ARG A 25 18.34 63.86 33.75
C ARG A 25 17.10 63.10 33.22
N PRO A 26 15.87 63.64 33.46
CA PRO A 26 14.65 62.87 33.12
C PRO A 26 14.49 62.58 31.62
N GLY A 27 14.89 63.52 30.74
CA GLY A 27 14.87 63.30 29.29
C GLY A 27 15.79 62.20 28.80
N THR A 28 17.04 62.13 29.39
CA THR A 28 17.99 61.08 29.06
C THR A 28 17.49 59.69 29.56
N ALA A 29 16.92 59.68 30.79
CA ALA A 29 16.33 58.48 31.35
C ALA A 29 15.13 57.97 30.54
N PHE A 30 14.28 58.88 30.03
CA PHE A 30 13.18 58.52 29.13
C PHE A 30 13.69 57.92 27.80
N VAL A 31 14.67 58.59 27.16
CA VAL A 31 15.29 58.06 25.93
C VAL A 31 15.91 56.67 26.14
N LEU A 32 16.62 56.45 27.24
CA LEU A 32 17.20 55.14 27.55
C LEU A 32 16.12 54.08 27.82
N ALA A 33 15.04 54.46 28.49
CA ALA A 33 13.91 53.54 28.71
C ALA A 33 13.21 53.16 27.39
N VAL A 34 12.99 54.12 26.49
CA VAL A 34 12.42 53.86 25.15
C VAL A 34 13.39 52.98 24.33
N LEU A 35 14.69 53.26 24.33
CA LEU A 35 15.68 52.42 23.67
C LEU A 35 15.72 51.00 24.25
N GLY A 36 15.62 50.87 25.56
CA GLY A 36 15.54 49.56 26.25
C GLY A 36 14.28 48.78 25.86
N LEU A 37 13.12 49.46 25.75
CA LEU A 37 11.91 48.85 25.31
C LEU A 37 11.98 48.42 23.83
N LEU A 38 12.48 49.27 22.96
CA LEU A 38 12.73 48.96 21.56
C LEU A 38 13.69 47.78 21.41
N TRP A 39 14.73 47.71 22.22
CA TRP A 39 15.68 46.61 22.24
C TRP A 39 15.03 45.28 22.67
N LEU A 40 14.09 45.31 23.64
CA LEU A 40 13.37 44.11 24.06
C LEU A 40 12.48 43.52 22.97
N ILE A 41 11.92 44.36 22.10
CA ILE A 41 10.97 43.94 21.07
C ILE A 41 11.52 43.97 19.63
N CYS A 42 12.81 44.32 19.43
CA CYS A 42 13.39 44.55 18.10
C CYS A 42 13.51 43.30 17.23
N LEU A 43 13.43 42.07 17.81
CA LEU A 43 13.53 40.85 17.02
C LEU A 43 12.14 40.39 16.55
N PRO A 44 11.93 40.11 15.26
CA PRO A 44 10.68 39.57 14.74
C PRO A 44 10.44 38.15 15.29
N ARG A 45 9.17 37.73 15.29
CA ARG A 45 8.75 36.38 15.70
C ARG A 45 7.76 35.85 14.68
N PRO A 46 8.13 34.79 13.89
CA PRO A 46 9.43 34.10 13.84
C PRO A 46 10.56 35.02 13.33
N LEU A 47 11.82 34.61 13.52
CA LEU A 47 13.00 35.38 13.03
C LEU A 47 13.03 35.38 11.51
N PHE A 48 12.75 34.27 10.86
CA PHE A 48 12.66 34.10 9.43
C PHE A 48 11.25 33.64 9.04
N ASN A 49 10.71 34.15 7.95
CA ASN A 49 9.34 33.86 7.48
C ASN A 49 9.31 33.54 5.97
N GLU A 50 10.46 33.25 5.39
CA GLU A 50 10.54 32.85 4.00
C GLU A 50 9.99 31.44 3.79
N PRO A 51 9.40 31.14 2.63
CA PRO A 51 8.89 29.84 2.32
C PRO A 51 10.00 28.78 2.32
N LEU A 52 9.71 27.60 2.85
CA LEU A 52 10.64 26.48 2.93
C LEU A 52 10.37 25.45 1.83
N SER A 53 11.42 24.78 1.39
CA SER A 53 11.36 23.58 0.58
C SER A 53 10.76 22.43 1.38
N VAL A 54 9.86 21.66 0.77
CA VAL A 54 9.39 20.41 1.38
C VAL A 54 10.47 19.34 1.19
N VAL A 55 10.88 18.70 2.27
CA VAL A 55 11.96 17.70 2.31
C VAL A 55 11.42 16.38 2.84
N VAL A 56 11.65 15.31 2.10
CA VAL A 56 11.31 13.94 2.52
C VAL A 56 12.59 13.13 2.67
N GLU A 57 12.75 12.54 3.85
CA GLU A 57 13.91 11.76 4.26
C GLU A 57 13.50 10.30 4.55
N ASP A 58 14.45 9.39 4.40
CA ASP A 58 14.32 8.00 4.81
C ASP A 58 14.31 7.86 6.35
N ARG A 59 14.19 6.61 6.84
CA ARG A 59 14.24 6.30 8.27
C ARG A 59 15.56 6.68 8.96
N ASN A 60 16.64 6.89 8.21
CA ASN A 60 17.97 7.26 8.70
C ASN A 60 18.28 8.76 8.53
N GLY A 61 17.35 9.54 7.93
CA GLY A 61 17.53 10.96 7.63
C GLY A 61 18.32 11.21 6.34
N GLU A 62 18.37 10.22 5.41
CA GLU A 62 18.91 10.41 4.06
C GLU A 62 17.82 10.98 3.14
N LEU A 63 18.20 11.92 2.29
CA LEU A 63 17.27 12.59 1.40
C LEU A 63 16.71 11.62 0.35
N LEU A 64 15.39 11.50 0.31
CA LEU A 64 14.65 10.79 -0.75
C LEU A 64 14.21 11.75 -1.87
N GLY A 65 13.91 12.99 -1.50
CA GLY A 65 13.52 14.01 -2.45
C GLY A 65 13.17 15.33 -1.76
N ALA A 66 13.19 16.41 -2.54
CA ALA A 66 12.75 17.72 -2.07
C ALA A 66 11.99 18.46 -3.17
N ARG A 67 11.04 19.31 -2.75
CA ARG A 67 10.31 20.24 -3.61
C ARG A 67 10.82 21.66 -3.35
N ILE A 68 11.11 22.40 -4.42
CA ILE A 68 11.56 23.78 -4.33
C ILE A 68 10.50 24.66 -3.61
N ALA A 69 10.95 25.62 -2.81
CA ALA A 69 10.08 26.57 -2.13
C ALA A 69 9.28 27.45 -3.13
N ALA A 70 8.19 28.05 -2.66
CA ALA A 70 7.28 28.85 -3.50
C ALA A 70 7.94 30.08 -4.15
N ASP A 71 9.04 30.58 -3.55
CA ASP A 71 9.84 31.67 -4.08
C ASP A 71 10.96 31.23 -5.04
N GLY A 72 10.97 29.95 -5.42
CA GLY A 72 11.96 29.39 -6.33
C GLY A 72 13.35 29.13 -5.71
N GLN A 73 13.47 29.18 -4.38
CA GLN A 73 14.70 28.89 -3.67
C GLN A 73 14.73 27.46 -3.13
N TRP A 74 15.87 26.81 -3.17
CA TRP A 74 16.16 25.59 -2.42
C TRP A 74 16.56 26.00 -0.99
N ARG A 75 15.55 26.08 -0.12
CA ARG A 75 15.70 26.46 1.30
C ARG A 75 15.13 25.35 2.17
N PHE A 76 16.01 24.48 2.65
CA PHE A 76 15.60 23.39 3.54
C PHE A 76 15.25 23.94 4.94
N PRO A 77 14.43 23.25 5.73
CA PRO A 77 14.14 23.63 7.11
C PRO A 77 15.40 23.79 7.94
N GLU A 78 15.37 24.68 8.95
CA GLU A 78 16.50 24.96 9.84
C GLU A 78 17.09 23.68 10.45
N VAL A 79 18.43 23.69 10.61
CA VAL A 79 19.16 22.61 11.29
C VAL A 79 19.29 22.91 12.77
N ASP A 80 19.18 21.89 13.62
CA ASP A 80 19.36 22.04 15.08
C ASP A 80 20.84 22.15 15.47
N SER A 81 21.74 21.54 14.70
CA SER A 81 23.18 21.51 14.97
C SER A 81 24.00 21.44 13.69
N LEU A 82 25.23 21.91 13.73
CA LEU A 82 26.15 21.89 12.60
C LEU A 82 27.21 20.82 12.75
N PRO A 83 27.68 20.23 11.62
CA PRO A 83 28.86 19.39 11.61
C PRO A 83 30.10 20.18 12.06
N GLU A 84 30.93 19.56 12.92
CA GLU A 84 32.13 20.21 13.48
C GLU A 84 33.06 20.81 12.43
N LYS A 85 33.29 20.08 11.32
CA LYS A 85 34.17 20.57 10.24
C LYS A 85 33.66 21.87 9.62
N TYR A 86 32.35 21.94 9.34
CA TYR A 86 31.75 23.13 8.75
C TYR A 86 31.72 24.28 9.73
N ALA A 87 31.37 24.04 11.01
CA ALA A 87 31.39 25.04 12.06
C ALA A 87 32.79 25.64 12.23
N ALA A 88 33.84 24.80 12.28
CA ALA A 88 35.24 25.23 12.36
C ALA A 88 35.64 26.11 11.16
N CYS A 89 35.23 25.69 9.94
CA CYS A 89 35.49 26.45 8.71
C CYS A 89 34.85 27.85 8.74
N VAL A 90 33.55 27.93 9.08
CA VAL A 90 32.79 29.20 9.12
C VAL A 90 33.34 30.14 10.17
N VAL A 91 33.57 29.65 11.38
CA VAL A 91 34.14 30.47 12.50
C VAL A 91 35.53 30.99 12.14
N THR A 92 36.41 30.14 11.59
CA THR A 92 37.76 30.55 11.19
C THR A 92 37.74 31.55 10.03
N PHE A 93 36.77 31.44 9.11
CA PHE A 93 36.66 32.32 7.94
C PHE A 93 36.00 33.66 8.24
N GLU A 94 34.82 33.65 8.89
CA GLU A 94 33.97 34.82 9.06
C GLU A 94 34.20 35.54 10.39
N ASP A 95 34.46 34.79 11.51
CA ASP A 95 34.48 35.38 12.86
C ASP A 95 35.31 34.57 13.86
N ARG A 96 36.62 34.71 13.83
CA ARG A 96 37.56 33.93 14.67
C ARG A 96 37.32 34.04 16.17
N ARG A 97 36.69 35.10 16.64
CA ARG A 97 36.40 35.36 18.07
C ARG A 97 34.92 35.17 18.39
N PHE A 98 34.20 34.49 17.55
CA PHE A 98 32.75 34.29 17.67
C PHE A 98 32.30 33.90 19.08
N TYR A 99 33.00 32.98 19.72
CA TYR A 99 32.65 32.50 21.07
C TYR A 99 33.01 33.47 22.22
N TRP A 100 33.72 34.57 21.93
CA TRP A 100 34.27 35.47 22.96
C TRP A 100 33.54 36.81 23.06
N HIS A 101 32.76 37.21 22.08
CA HIS A 101 32.08 38.51 22.05
C HIS A 101 30.54 38.37 22.14
N PRO A 102 29.82 39.38 22.72
CA PRO A 102 28.37 39.38 22.87
C PRO A 102 27.66 39.95 21.63
N GLY A 103 27.89 39.35 20.45
CA GLY A 103 27.26 39.68 19.18
C GLY A 103 28.01 40.73 18.35
N VAL A 104 28.89 41.51 18.94
CA VAL A 104 29.73 42.52 18.29
C VAL A 104 31.17 42.39 18.80
N ASP A 105 32.12 42.35 17.88
CA ASP A 105 33.56 42.29 18.21
C ASP A 105 34.15 43.72 18.11
N PRO A 106 34.38 44.39 19.27
CA PRO A 106 34.94 45.75 19.31
C PRO A 106 36.30 45.84 18.65
N VAL A 107 37.16 44.82 18.84
CA VAL A 107 38.52 44.79 18.29
C VAL A 107 38.51 44.72 16.76
N SER A 108 37.60 43.88 16.20
CA SER A 108 37.41 43.82 14.73
C SER A 108 36.82 45.10 14.17
N LEU A 109 35.90 45.76 14.87
CA LEU A 109 35.36 47.05 14.47
C LEU A 109 36.46 48.15 14.43
N VAL A 110 37.25 48.28 15.49
CA VAL A 110 38.33 49.28 15.54
C VAL A 110 39.38 48.99 14.47
N ARG A 111 39.79 47.74 14.29
CA ARG A 111 40.71 47.34 13.22
C ARG A 111 40.13 47.67 11.83
N ALA A 112 38.87 47.34 11.55
CA ALA A 112 38.26 47.65 10.26
C ALA A 112 38.13 49.17 9.99
N LEU A 113 37.77 49.95 11.01
CA LEU A 113 37.74 51.41 10.94
C LEU A 113 39.10 51.97 10.60
N TRP A 114 40.14 51.52 11.30
CA TRP A 114 41.53 51.96 11.06
C TRP A 114 41.99 51.61 9.64
N GLN A 115 41.79 50.37 9.19
CA GLN A 115 42.20 49.93 7.85
C GLN A 115 41.43 50.65 6.72
N ASN A 116 40.16 50.96 6.91
CA ASN A 116 39.39 51.70 5.93
C ASN A 116 39.74 53.17 5.88
N LEU A 117 40.09 53.79 7.02
CA LEU A 117 40.54 55.18 7.08
C LEU A 117 41.92 55.33 6.44
N THR A 118 42.86 54.43 6.74
CA THR A 118 44.23 54.50 6.20
C THR A 118 44.31 54.06 4.72
N GLY A 119 43.39 53.16 4.27
CA GLY A 119 43.39 52.67 2.89
C GLY A 119 42.57 53.52 1.90
N GLY A 120 41.82 54.53 2.34
CA GLY A 120 41.00 55.39 1.51
C GLY A 120 39.86 54.67 0.76
N ARG A 121 39.66 53.36 1.04
CA ARG A 121 38.64 52.50 0.50
C ARG A 121 38.23 51.44 1.52
N VAL A 122 37.06 50.80 1.35
CA VAL A 122 36.63 49.70 2.21
C VAL A 122 37.51 48.48 1.98
N VAL A 123 38.49 48.27 2.86
CA VAL A 123 39.48 47.17 2.78
C VAL A 123 39.06 45.97 3.64
N SER A 124 38.36 46.21 4.77
CA SER A 124 38.01 45.20 5.76
C SER A 124 36.62 45.44 6.35
N GLY A 125 35.89 44.39 6.60
CA GLY A 125 34.59 44.39 7.29
C GLY A 125 34.73 43.96 8.76
N GLY A 126 34.11 44.71 9.68
CA GLY A 126 34.01 44.36 11.10
C GLY A 126 32.67 43.72 11.48
N SER A 127 32.04 42.99 10.56
CA SER A 127 30.76 42.30 10.85
C SER A 127 31.02 40.93 11.46
N THR A 128 30.32 40.63 12.55
CA THR A 128 30.32 39.32 13.19
C THR A 128 29.30 38.39 12.52
N LEU A 129 29.36 37.06 12.77
CA LEU A 129 28.34 36.10 12.33
C LEU A 129 26.95 36.50 12.83
N THR A 130 26.81 36.95 14.09
CA THR A 130 25.54 37.40 14.67
C THR A 130 24.97 38.61 13.91
N MET A 131 25.81 39.57 13.52
CA MET A 131 25.39 40.71 12.70
C MET A 131 24.94 40.27 11.29
N GLN A 132 25.60 39.28 10.72
CA GLN A 132 25.21 38.70 9.43
C GLN A 132 23.84 38.00 9.50
N VAL A 133 23.55 37.25 10.59
CA VAL A 133 22.21 36.70 10.85
C VAL A 133 21.14 37.81 10.86
N ILE A 134 21.37 38.88 11.63
CA ILE A 134 20.46 40.02 11.68
C ILE A 134 20.26 40.65 10.30
N ARG A 135 21.34 40.81 9.52
CA ARG A 135 21.21 41.31 8.14
C ARG A 135 20.28 40.45 7.29
N MET A 136 20.41 39.11 7.37
CA MET A 136 19.54 38.19 6.67
C MET A 136 18.07 38.30 7.14
N VAL A 137 17.82 38.34 8.46
CA VAL A 137 16.51 38.59 9.06
C VAL A 137 15.84 39.87 8.50
N ARG A 138 16.63 40.89 8.20
CA ARG A 138 16.18 42.17 7.63
C ARG A 138 16.07 42.18 6.10
N GLY A 139 16.24 41.05 5.42
CA GLY A 139 16.16 40.94 3.96
C GLY A 139 17.38 41.52 3.22
N ASN A 140 18.58 41.51 3.83
CA ASN A 140 19.84 41.96 3.24
C ASN A 140 19.82 43.40 2.74
N PRO A 141 19.48 44.43 3.55
CA PRO A 141 19.46 45.81 3.13
C PRO A 141 20.85 46.31 2.70
N GLY A 142 20.88 47.41 1.94
CA GLY A 142 22.16 48.02 1.50
C GLY A 142 23.08 48.40 2.66
N ARG A 143 24.39 48.28 2.45
CA ARG A 143 25.41 48.54 3.46
C ARG A 143 25.58 50.05 3.76
N THR A 144 24.74 50.58 4.64
CA THR A 144 24.79 51.99 5.11
C THR A 144 25.19 52.04 6.61
N VAL A 145 25.66 53.21 7.07
CA VAL A 145 26.01 53.39 8.49
C VAL A 145 24.79 53.22 9.41
N PRO A 146 23.59 53.78 9.10
CA PRO A 146 22.39 53.52 9.91
C PRO A 146 22.04 52.04 10.03
N GLU A 147 22.07 51.28 8.90
CA GLU A 147 21.81 49.84 8.93
C GLU A 147 22.83 49.11 9.81
N LYS A 148 24.08 49.52 9.77
CA LYS A 148 25.14 48.96 10.63
C LYS A 148 24.86 49.14 12.11
N LEU A 149 24.32 50.31 12.51
CA LEU A 149 23.94 50.55 13.91
C LEU A 149 22.74 49.70 14.33
N ILE A 150 21.78 49.53 13.43
CA ILE A 150 20.63 48.63 13.66
C ILE A 150 21.09 47.17 13.80
N GLU A 151 22.00 46.70 12.91
CA GLU A 151 22.60 45.35 13.02
C GLU A 151 23.26 45.14 14.40
N ILE A 152 24.04 46.11 14.84
CA ILE A 152 24.73 46.07 16.16
C ILE A 152 23.70 45.97 17.30
N PHE A 153 22.67 46.82 17.27
CA PHE A 153 21.63 46.88 18.30
C PHE A 153 20.85 45.54 18.39
N MET A 154 20.42 44.99 17.25
CA MET A 154 19.68 43.74 17.17
C MET A 154 20.57 42.51 17.48
N ALA A 155 21.86 42.55 17.07
CA ALA A 155 22.81 41.46 17.33
C ALA A 155 23.03 41.22 18.83
N THR A 156 23.14 42.30 19.63
CA THR A 156 23.28 42.18 21.10
C THR A 156 22.04 41.55 21.74
N ARG A 157 20.85 41.80 21.19
CA ARG A 157 19.61 41.18 21.66
C ARG A 157 19.55 39.72 21.29
N LEU A 158 19.96 39.34 20.07
CA LEU A 158 19.98 37.95 19.61
C LEU A 158 20.89 37.09 20.50
N GLU A 159 22.07 37.58 20.82
CA GLU A 159 23.02 36.88 21.69
C GLU A 159 22.49 36.60 23.11
N LEU A 160 21.65 37.49 23.65
CA LEU A 160 21.02 37.25 24.95
C LEU A 160 19.84 36.27 24.89
N THR A 161 19.32 35.97 23.71
CA THR A 161 18.16 35.10 23.56
C THR A 161 18.46 33.74 22.94
N ARG A 162 19.65 33.58 22.36
CA ARG A 162 20.08 32.36 21.67
C ARG A 162 21.51 31.99 22.07
N SER A 163 21.81 30.69 22.11
CA SER A 163 23.19 30.23 22.30
C SER A 163 24.02 30.47 21.03
N LYS A 164 25.37 30.45 21.19
CA LYS A 164 26.30 30.54 20.07
C LYS A 164 26.05 29.46 18.99
N GLU A 165 25.79 28.24 19.40
CA GLU A 165 25.49 27.12 18.51
C GLU A 165 24.20 27.40 17.72
N SER A 166 23.14 27.91 18.37
CA SER A 166 21.88 28.28 17.71
C SER A 166 22.10 29.42 16.72
N ILE A 167 22.90 30.44 17.05
CA ILE A 167 23.20 31.55 16.12
C ILE A 167 23.99 31.06 14.90
N LEU A 168 24.94 30.15 15.12
CA LEU A 168 25.72 29.54 14.05
C LEU A 168 24.83 28.65 13.14
N ALA A 169 23.89 27.91 13.74
CA ALA A 169 22.89 27.11 13.02
C ALA A 169 21.96 28.00 12.18
N LEU A 170 21.46 29.11 12.72
CA LEU A 170 20.67 30.10 11.97
C LEU A 170 21.46 30.69 10.79
N TYR A 171 22.73 31.07 11.00
CA TYR A 171 23.58 31.55 9.92
C TYR A 171 23.66 30.51 8.79
N ALA A 172 24.02 29.29 9.15
CA ALA A 172 24.21 28.22 8.17
C ALA A 172 22.91 27.83 7.44
N SER A 173 21.77 27.93 8.12
CA SER A 173 20.46 27.61 7.51
C SER A 173 19.95 28.67 6.52
N HIS A 174 20.38 29.92 6.69
CA HIS A 174 19.87 31.06 5.88
C HIS A 174 20.92 31.74 5.00
N ALA A 175 22.19 31.37 5.08
CA ALA A 175 23.26 31.90 4.24
C ALA A 175 23.02 31.53 2.76
N PRO A 176 23.24 32.46 1.80
CA PRO A 176 23.16 32.20 0.37
C PRO A 176 24.43 31.49 -0.13
N PHE A 177 24.28 30.40 -0.88
CA PHE A 177 25.41 29.63 -1.43
C PHE A 177 25.59 29.79 -2.94
N GLY A 178 24.86 30.70 -3.55
CA GLY A 178 24.88 31.00 -5.00
C GLY A 178 23.69 30.42 -5.74
N GLY A 179 23.32 31.06 -6.85
CA GLY A 179 22.10 30.75 -7.58
C GLY A 179 20.85 30.82 -6.71
N ASN A 180 20.07 29.77 -6.72
CA ASN A 180 18.86 29.63 -5.90
C ASN A 180 19.05 28.68 -4.69
N VAL A 181 20.27 28.58 -4.14
CA VAL A 181 20.60 27.68 -3.03
C VAL A 181 20.79 28.50 -1.75
N VAL A 182 19.96 28.22 -0.74
CA VAL A 182 19.97 28.83 0.58
C VAL A 182 20.08 27.76 1.65
N GLY A 183 21.05 27.94 2.56
CA GLY A 183 21.31 27.03 3.66
C GLY A 183 22.27 25.89 3.31
N ILE A 184 22.99 25.45 4.36
CA ILE A 184 24.08 24.45 4.26
C ILE A 184 23.59 23.08 3.79
N GLU A 185 22.38 22.65 4.19
CA GLU A 185 21.86 21.34 3.77
C GLU A 185 21.57 21.33 2.28
N ALA A 186 20.81 22.32 1.79
CA ALA A 186 20.55 22.44 0.35
C ALA A 186 21.87 22.57 -0.44
N ALA A 187 22.85 23.33 0.08
CA ALA A 187 24.16 23.48 -0.56
C ALA A 187 24.95 22.17 -0.59
N SER A 188 24.99 21.43 0.50
CA SER A 188 25.68 20.13 0.57
C SER A 188 25.12 19.15 -0.45
N TRP A 189 23.80 19.02 -0.53
CA TRP A 189 23.14 18.16 -1.51
C TRP A 189 23.30 18.65 -2.96
N ARG A 190 23.19 19.95 -3.19
CA ARG A 190 23.30 20.54 -4.55
C ARG A 190 24.70 20.52 -5.10
N TYR A 191 25.76 20.64 -4.26
CA TYR A 191 27.13 20.70 -4.73
C TYR A 191 27.90 19.39 -4.56
N TYR A 192 27.50 18.54 -3.58
CA TYR A 192 28.24 17.32 -3.25
C TYR A 192 27.37 16.05 -3.16
N GLY A 193 26.05 16.14 -3.30
CA GLY A 193 25.15 14.99 -3.32
C GLY A 193 25.09 14.21 -1.99
N LYS A 194 25.40 14.83 -0.84
CA LYS A 194 25.46 14.17 0.46
C LYS A 194 25.07 15.10 1.61
N ARG A 195 24.79 14.49 2.77
CA ARG A 195 24.49 15.25 4.00
C ARG A 195 25.70 16.09 4.47
N PRO A 196 25.47 17.24 5.14
CA PRO A 196 26.54 18.08 5.68
C PRO A 196 27.51 17.34 6.61
N ALA A 197 27.04 16.36 7.39
CA ALA A 197 27.87 15.55 8.28
C ALA A 197 28.96 14.74 7.58
N LEU A 198 28.77 14.42 6.29
CA LEU A 198 29.69 13.62 5.47
C LEU A 198 30.69 14.47 4.65
N LEU A 199 30.65 15.80 4.80
CA LEU A 199 31.56 16.68 4.08
C LEU A 199 33.02 16.44 4.49
N SER A 200 33.92 16.47 3.52
CA SER A 200 35.37 16.54 3.75
C SER A 200 35.76 17.92 4.26
N TRP A 201 37.00 18.09 4.69
CA TRP A 201 37.54 19.42 5.06
C TRP A 201 37.56 20.39 3.87
N ALA A 202 37.89 19.89 2.68
CA ALA A 202 37.89 20.69 1.44
C ALA A 202 36.49 21.15 1.06
N GLU A 203 35.50 20.26 1.14
CA GLU A 203 34.11 20.54 0.83
C GLU A 203 33.50 21.52 1.85
N ALA A 204 33.74 21.29 3.15
CA ALA A 204 33.28 22.18 4.21
C ALA A 204 33.91 23.58 4.07
N ALA A 205 35.21 23.67 3.78
CA ALA A 205 35.89 24.93 3.53
C ALA A 205 35.38 25.64 2.27
N THR A 206 35.08 24.89 1.20
CA THR A 206 34.49 25.45 -0.01
C THR A 206 33.12 26.08 0.28
N LEU A 207 32.24 25.36 0.98
CA LEU A 207 30.94 25.89 1.37
C LEU A 207 31.04 27.06 2.33
N ALA A 208 32.01 27.07 3.26
CA ALA A 208 32.20 28.18 4.20
C ALA A 208 32.60 29.51 3.51
N VAL A 209 33.31 29.48 2.39
CA VAL A 209 33.74 30.69 1.68
C VAL A 209 32.73 31.22 0.65
N LEU A 210 31.73 30.40 0.25
CA LEU A 210 30.73 30.78 -0.78
C LEU A 210 29.83 31.96 -0.33
N PRO A 211 29.30 32.04 0.89
CA PRO A 211 28.34 33.09 1.28
C PRO A 211 28.94 34.51 1.24
N ASN A 212 30.26 34.63 1.28
CA ASN A 212 30.95 35.94 1.30
C ASN A 212 30.77 36.75 -0.01
N SER A 213 30.63 36.11 -1.16
CA SER A 213 30.45 36.78 -2.46
C SER A 213 29.75 35.86 -3.48
N PRO A 214 28.54 35.37 -3.20
CA PRO A 214 27.91 34.27 -3.98
C PRO A 214 27.56 34.67 -5.42
N ALA A 215 27.33 35.96 -5.70
CA ALA A 215 27.03 36.45 -7.04
C ALA A 215 28.27 36.50 -7.97
N ILE A 216 29.46 36.55 -7.43
CA ILE A 216 30.71 36.75 -8.19
C ILE A 216 31.55 35.47 -8.22
N ILE A 217 31.60 34.73 -7.12
CA ILE A 217 32.45 33.56 -6.91
C ILE A 217 31.56 32.37 -6.51
N HIS A 218 31.42 31.43 -7.44
CA HIS A 218 30.70 30.17 -7.20
C HIS A 218 31.27 29.08 -8.12
N PRO A 219 30.97 27.79 -7.94
CA PRO A 219 31.56 26.69 -8.73
C PRO A 219 31.50 26.86 -10.23
N GLY A 220 30.48 27.50 -10.76
CA GLY A 220 30.32 27.80 -12.20
C GLY A 220 30.99 29.09 -12.67
N ARG A 221 31.58 29.93 -11.79
CA ARG A 221 32.16 31.23 -12.15
C ARG A 221 33.31 31.62 -11.23
N ASN A 222 34.44 32.08 -11.82
CA ASN A 222 35.66 32.49 -11.08
C ASN A 222 36.23 31.37 -10.17
N ARG A 223 36.34 30.14 -10.71
CA ARG A 223 36.79 28.94 -9.99
C ARG A 223 38.15 29.12 -9.33
N ASP A 224 39.14 29.77 -10.00
CA ASP A 224 40.48 29.99 -9.46
C ASP A 224 40.43 30.88 -8.21
N ALA A 225 39.59 31.91 -8.20
CA ALA A 225 39.38 32.74 -7.02
C ALA A 225 38.70 31.96 -5.88
N LEU A 226 37.79 31.04 -6.19
CA LEU A 226 37.18 30.14 -5.20
C LEU A 226 38.21 29.19 -4.62
N LEU A 227 39.04 28.57 -5.46
CA LEU A 227 40.11 27.66 -5.06
C LEU A 227 41.11 28.37 -4.14
N ALA A 228 41.55 29.60 -4.54
CA ALA A 228 42.46 30.38 -3.74
C ALA A 228 41.87 30.80 -2.39
N LYS A 229 40.55 31.11 -2.31
CA LYS A 229 39.88 31.38 -1.02
C LYS A 229 39.79 30.13 -0.13
N ARG A 230 39.40 28.97 -0.71
CA ARG A 230 39.34 27.70 -0.02
C ARG A 230 40.72 27.33 0.58
N ASN A 231 41.75 27.36 -0.27
CA ASN A 231 43.09 26.94 0.15
C ASN A 231 43.65 27.85 1.25
N ARG A 232 43.39 29.17 1.18
CA ARG A 232 43.76 30.11 2.27
C ARG A 232 43.00 29.79 3.56
N LEU A 233 41.76 29.37 3.50
CA LEU A 233 41.02 28.93 4.68
C LEU A 233 41.63 27.64 5.29
N LEU A 234 41.97 26.65 4.44
CA LEU A 234 42.64 25.41 4.87
C LEU A 234 44.00 25.71 5.56
N ASP A 235 44.78 26.65 5.02
CA ASP A 235 46.03 27.09 5.68
C ASP A 235 45.75 27.66 7.08
N ARG A 236 44.72 28.49 7.23
CA ARG A 236 44.35 29.09 8.52
C ARG A 236 43.83 28.03 9.51
N LEU A 237 43.14 27.00 9.05
CA LEU A 237 42.69 25.88 9.90
C LEU A 237 43.86 25.04 10.39
N ARG A 238 44.90 24.83 9.55
CA ARG A 238 46.15 24.22 9.94
C ARG A 238 46.89 25.07 10.96
N GLU A 239 47.08 26.38 10.68
CA GLU A 239 47.75 27.33 11.62
C GLU A 239 47.08 27.40 13.00
N SER A 240 45.75 27.23 13.07
CA SER A 240 45.00 27.17 14.32
C SER A 240 45.04 25.81 15.01
N GLY A 241 45.60 24.78 14.38
CA GLY A 241 45.62 23.40 14.90
C GLY A 241 44.31 22.66 14.76
N ALA A 242 43.33 23.18 13.99
CA ALA A 242 42.05 22.52 13.75
C ALA A 242 42.17 21.31 12.82
N ILE A 243 43.16 21.31 11.91
CA ILE A 243 43.51 20.19 11.04
C ILE A 243 45.02 19.96 11.05
N SER A 244 45.44 18.71 10.81
CA SER A 244 46.85 18.35 10.67
C SER A 244 47.43 18.85 9.34
N GLU A 245 48.78 18.78 9.22
CA GLU A 245 49.47 19.13 7.97
C GLU A 245 49.06 18.22 6.81
N ASP A 246 48.97 16.91 7.07
CA ASP A 246 48.52 15.91 6.07
C ASP A 246 47.06 16.15 5.65
N GLN A 247 46.19 16.43 6.60
CA GLN A 247 44.77 16.76 6.28
C GLN A 247 44.66 18.02 5.43
N CYS A 248 45.47 19.03 5.70
CA CYS A 248 45.51 20.26 4.89
C CYS A 248 46.04 19.97 3.47
N PHE A 249 47.10 19.16 3.36
CA PHE A 249 47.65 18.78 2.08
C PHE A 249 46.63 18.03 1.22
N TYR A 250 46.05 16.95 1.71
CA TYR A 250 45.04 16.17 0.96
C TYR A 250 43.76 16.99 0.66
N ALA A 251 43.31 17.83 1.57
CA ALA A 251 42.15 18.69 1.32
C ALA A 251 42.38 19.73 0.21
N LYS A 252 43.63 20.17 -0.02
CA LYS A 252 43.95 21.07 -1.13
C LYS A 252 43.93 20.36 -2.51
N GLU A 253 44.24 19.07 -2.54
CA GLU A 253 44.21 18.25 -3.75
C GLU A 253 42.78 17.89 -4.19
N GLU A 254 41.79 17.97 -3.31
CA GLU A 254 40.39 17.69 -3.66
C GLU A 254 39.86 18.73 -4.66
N PRO A 255 39.17 18.29 -5.74
CA PRO A 255 38.63 19.21 -6.74
C PRO A 255 37.47 20.05 -6.21
N LEU A 256 37.22 21.19 -6.81
CA LEU A 256 36.00 21.95 -6.63
C LEU A 256 34.82 21.28 -7.34
N PRO A 257 33.58 21.39 -6.84
CA PRO A 257 32.40 20.90 -7.55
C PRO A 257 32.26 21.58 -8.92
N GLU A 258 31.72 20.89 -9.91
CA GLU A 258 31.60 21.43 -11.27
C GLU A 258 30.33 22.28 -11.44
N ALA A 259 29.17 21.67 -11.25
CA ALA A 259 27.87 22.30 -11.36
C ALA A 259 26.94 21.78 -10.24
N PRO A 260 25.85 22.49 -9.91
CA PRO A 260 24.90 21.99 -8.95
C PRO A 260 24.25 20.67 -9.43
N LEU A 261 24.36 19.64 -8.62
CA LEU A 261 23.76 18.31 -8.88
C LEU A 261 22.23 18.39 -8.80
N PRO A 262 21.51 17.57 -9.56
CA PRO A 262 20.07 17.38 -9.29
C PRO A 262 19.90 16.78 -7.90
N LEU A 263 18.82 17.19 -7.21
CA LEU A 263 18.46 16.54 -5.95
C LEU A 263 17.90 15.12 -6.21
N PRO A 264 18.08 14.18 -5.30
CA PRO A 264 17.45 12.87 -5.41
C PRO A 264 15.95 12.97 -5.65
N GLN A 265 15.40 12.06 -6.45
CA GLN A 265 13.97 11.94 -6.76
C GLN A 265 13.56 10.46 -6.63
N LEU A 266 13.84 9.86 -5.46
CA LEU A 266 13.66 8.43 -5.25
C LEU A 266 12.18 8.07 -5.01
N ALA A 267 11.39 8.98 -4.42
CA ALA A 267 9.97 8.77 -4.11
C ALA A 267 9.14 10.04 -4.39
N PRO A 268 9.02 10.49 -5.68
CA PRO A 268 8.38 11.76 -6.02
C PRO A 268 6.89 11.81 -5.63
N HIS A 269 6.15 10.71 -5.82
CA HIS A 269 4.72 10.64 -5.44
C HIS A 269 4.51 10.69 -3.92
N LEU A 270 5.43 10.10 -3.14
CA LEU A 270 5.41 10.24 -1.68
C LEU A 270 5.72 11.67 -1.26
N LEU A 271 6.68 12.34 -1.91
CA LEU A 271 6.98 13.75 -1.68
C LEU A 271 5.76 14.63 -1.94
N ASP A 272 5.06 14.42 -3.05
CA ASP A 272 3.84 15.16 -3.39
C ASP A 272 2.73 14.89 -2.37
N ARG A 273 2.57 13.65 -1.94
CA ARG A 273 1.63 13.27 -0.89
C ARG A 273 1.92 14.02 0.41
N MET A 274 3.18 14.02 0.89
CA MET A 274 3.57 14.70 2.13
C MET A 274 3.33 16.21 2.02
N ALA A 275 3.65 16.80 0.88
CA ALA A 275 3.43 18.22 0.62
C ALA A 275 1.95 18.63 0.67
N LEU A 276 1.04 17.75 0.24
CA LEU A 276 -0.40 18.02 0.17
C LEU A 276 -1.16 17.69 1.46
N THR A 277 -0.78 16.60 2.15
CA THR A 277 -1.58 16.05 3.27
C THR A 277 -1.04 16.39 4.64
N GLU A 278 0.28 16.46 4.79
CA GLU A 278 0.93 16.61 6.10
C GLU A 278 1.43 18.04 6.36
N ASN A 279 1.46 18.91 5.34
CA ASN A 279 1.95 20.30 5.47
C ASN A 279 0.92 21.25 6.11
N THR A 280 -0.14 20.75 6.73
CA THR A 280 -1.21 21.57 7.34
C THR A 280 -0.77 22.34 8.58
N GLY A 281 0.43 22.06 9.14
CA GLY A 281 0.98 22.71 10.35
C GLY A 281 2.27 23.51 10.14
N GLY A 282 2.69 23.79 8.88
CA GLY A 282 3.96 24.48 8.60
C GLY A 282 5.19 23.57 8.69
N THR A 283 5.01 22.26 8.86
CA THR A 283 6.11 21.28 8.85
C THR A 283 6.57 21.06 7.41
N ALA A 284 7.82 21.37 7.11
CA ALA A 284 8.40 21.21 5.79
C ALA A 284 9.41 20.04 5.69
N ARG A 285 9.74 19.38 6.81
CA ARG A 285 10.64 18.21 6.87
C ARG A 285 9.89 16.98 7.36
N PHE A 286 9.88 15.92 6.55
CA PHE A 286 9.19 14.66 6.83
C PHE A 286 10.18 13.51 6.85
N ARG A 287 10.49 13.00 8.03
CA ARG A 287 11.26 11.77 8.19
C ARG A 287 10.30 10.60 8.10
N THR A 288 10.45 9.77 7.06
CA THR A 288 9.56 8.66 6.75
C THR A 288 10.09 7.32 7.25
N CYS A 289 9.26 6.28 7.18
CA CYS A 289 9.64 4.90 7.45
C CYS A 289 10.35 4.22 6.28
N ILE A 290 10.47 4.89 5.13
CA ILE A 290 11.09 4.33 3.92
C ILE A 290 12.53 3.90 4.21
N ASP A 291 12.91 2.74 3.72
CA ASP A 291 14.30 2.31 3.60
C ASP A 291 14.83 2.74 2.22
N ARG A 292 15.81 3.64 2.21
CA ARG A 292 16.34 4.20 0.96
C ARG A 292 16.88 3.12 0.02
N ARG A 293 17.59 2.12 0.54
CA ARG A 293 18.19 1.06 -0.29
C ARG A 293 17.11 0.20 -0.94
N MET A 294 16.07 -0.13 -0.16
CA MET A 294 14.94 -0.87 -0.70
C MET A 294 14.18 -0.06 -1.74
N GLN A 295 13.96 1.24 -1.49
CA GLN A 295 13.34 2.16 -2.45
C GLN A 295 14.10 2.21 -3.78
N GLU A 296 15.43 2.33 -3.74
CA GLU A 296 16.30 2.33 -4.91
C GLU A 296 16.18 1.01 -5.69
N ARG A 297 16.26 -0.14 -5.01
CA ARG A 297 16.11 -1.47 -5.64
C ARG A 297 14.74 -1.66 -6.31
N VAL A 298 13.66 -1.25 -5.62
CA VAL A 298 12.31 -1.34 -6.20
C VAL A 298 12.18 -0.45 -7.43
N ASN A 299 12.71 0.78 -7.39
CA ASN A 299 12.75 1.66 -8.58
C ASN A 299 13.47 0.97 -9.75
N GLU A 300 14.65 0.38 -9.53
CA GLU A 300 15.41 -0.33 -10.55
C GLU A 300 14.65 -1.52 -11.14
N ILE A 301 13.98 -2.31 -10.30
CA ILE A 301 13.14 -3.44 -10.75
C ILE A 301 12.02 -2.92 -11.65
N LEU A 302 11.29 -1.88 -11.23
CA LEU A 302 10.16 -1.36 -11.99
C LEU A 302 10.60 -0.75 -13.32
N ILE A 303 11.70 -0.01 -13.35
CA ILE A 303 12.28 0.55 -14.59
C ILE A 303 12.63 -0.57 -15.57
N ARG A 304 13.40 -1.57 -15.16
CA ARG A 304 13.78 -2.71 -16.00
C ARG A 304 12.57 -3.50 -16.51
N ARG A 305 11.57 -3.72 -15.65
CA ARG A 305 10.34 -4.42 -16.05
C ARG A 305 9.51 -3.61 -17.04
N GLN A 306 9.42 -2.31 -16.84
CA GLN A 306 8.72 -1.41 -17.76
C GLN A 306 9.36 -1.41 -19.16
N GLU A 307 10.70 -1.41 -19.25
CA GLU A 307 11.39 -1.53 -20.52
C GLU A 307 10.99 -2.79 -21.29
N ASN A 308 10.85 -3.93 -20.58
CA ASN A 308 10.39 -5.18 -21.18
C ASN A 308 8.90 -5.13 -21.59
N TYR A 309 8.05 -4.43 -20.82
CA TYR A 309 6.60 -4.37 -21.06
C TYR A 309 6.20 -3.29 -22.07
N ARG A 310 7.07 -2.32 -22.30
CA ARG A 310 6.86 -1.23 -23.26
C ARG A 310 6.55 -1.72 -24.67
N GLY A 311 7.16 -2.84 -25.09
CA GLY A 311 6.87 -3.48 -26.39
C GLY A 311 5.40 -3.91 -26.55
N ASN A 312 4.71 -4.19 -25.43
CA ASN A 312 3.29 -4.55 -25.40
C ASN A 312 2.39 -3.32 -25.14
N GLY A 313 2.94 -2.11 -25.16
CA GLY A 313 2.20 -0.86 -24.89
C GLY A 313 1.79 -0.70 -23.42
N VAL A 314 2.55 -1.28 -22.48
CA VAL A 314 2.34 -1.14 -21.03
C VAL A 314 3.46 -0.26 -20.47
N TYR A 315 3.09 0.86 -19.85
CA TYR A 315 4.03 1.92 -19.47
C TYR A 315 4.12 2.18 -17.98
N ASN A 316 3.09 1.82 -17.20
CA ASN A 316 3.01 2.20 -15.79
C ASN A 316 3.03 0.97 -14.88
N LEU A 317 3.86 1.04 -13.87
CA LEU A 317 3.94 0.06 -12.79
C LEU A 317 4.01 0.80 -11.46
N ALA A 318 3.41 0.22 -10.44
CA ALA A 318 3.49 0.74 -9.08
C ALA A 318 3.75 -0.40 -8.09
N ALA A 319 4.50 -0.12 -7.03
CA ALA A 319 4.76 -1.08 -5.97
C ALA A 319 4.82 -0.41 -4.60
N VAL A 320 4.32 -1.12 -3.59
CA VAL A 320 4.39 -0.71 -2.18
C VAL A 320 4.78 -1.89 -1.32
N ILE A 321 5.66 -1.65 -0.34
CA ILE A 321 6.11 -2.64 0.63
C ILE A 321 5.77 -2.14 2.03
N LEU A 322 5.13 -3.00 2.82
CA LEU A 322 4.84 -2.76 4.23
C LEU A 322 5.56 -3.81 5.10
N ASP A 323 6.13 -3.35 6.20
CA ASP A 323 6.55 -4.21 7.30
C ASP A 323 5.30 -4.68 8.06
N VAL A 324 5.08 -5.98 8.13
CA VAL A 324 3.85 -6.58 8.69
C VAL A 324 3.73 -6.31 10.19
N PRO A 325 4.77 -6.55 11.02
CA PRO A 325 4.70 -6.29 12.46
C PRO A 325 4.41 -4.84 12.82
N THR A 326 5.07 -3.89 12.18
CA THR A 326 4.98 -2.46 12.53
C THR A 326 3.90 -1.71 11.75
N GLY A 327 3.54 -2.17 10.54
CA GLY A 327 2.69 -1.46 9.59
C GLY A 327 3.38 -0.26 8.93
N GLU A 328 4.69 -0.17 9.01
CA GLU A 328 5.49 0.87 8.38
C GLU A 328 5.60 0.65 6.88
N VAL A 329 5.52 1.75 6.11
CA VAL A 329 5.77 1.72 4.66
C VAL A 329 7.27 1.74 4.42
N VAL A 330 7.81 0.64 3.90
CA VAL A 330 9.26 0.43 3.69
C VAL A 330 9.71 0.94 2.32
N ALA A 331 8.85 0.80 1.29
CA ALA A 331 9.07 1.36 -0.04
C ALA A 331 7.75 1.83 -0.68
N TYR A 332 7.82 2.89 -1.48
CA TYR A 332 6.66 3.52 -2.12
C TYR A 332 7.03 4.02 -3.52
N VAL A 333 6.71 3.25 -4.55
CA VAL A 333 6.91 3.62 -5.95
C VAL A 333 5.56 3.82 -6.60
N GLY A 334 5.08 5.07 -6.62
CA GLY A 334 3.74 5.42 -7.11
C GLY A 334 3.58 5.26 -8.62
N ASN A 335 4.65 5.32 -9.36
CA ASN A 335 4.74 5.05 -10.80
C ASN A 335 6.21 4.86 -11.19
N VAL A 336 6.47 4.33 -12.38
CA VAL A 336 7.83 4.13 -12.89
C VAL A 336 8.51 5.48 -13.10
N PRO A 337 9.69 5.72 -12.49
CA PRO A 337 10.44 6.94 -12.75
C PRO A 337 10.86 7.06 -14.23
N GLY A 338 10.55 8.19 -14.87
CA GLY A 338 10.95 8.48 -16.24
C GLY A 338 10.15 7.77 -17.34
N CYS A 339 8.95 7.22 -17.04
CA CYS A 339 8.09 6.64 -18.07
C CYS A 339 7.54 7.68 -19.06
N GLY A 340 7.63 8.96 -18.76
CA GLY A 340 7.26 10.08 -19.62
C GLY A 340 5.92 10.73 -19.27
N LYS A 341 5.82 12.02 -19.56
CA LYS A 341 4.59 12.79 -19.31
C LYS A 341 3.42 12.30 -20.15
N GLU A 342 3.71 11.82 -21.35
CA GLU A 342 2.76 11.22 -22.28
C GLU A 342 2.13 9.93 -21.72
N HIS A 343 2.79 9.29 -20.76
CA HIS A 343 2.31 8.10 -20.07
C HIS A 343 1.90 8.42 -18.61
N SER A 344 1.55 9.68 -18.34
CA SER A 344 1.02 10.10 -17.04
C SER A 344 1.93 9.75 -15.84
N GLU A 345 3.25 9.95 -15.96
CA GLU A 345 4.24 9.62 -14.92
C GLU A 345 3.95 10.24 -13.55
N SER A 346 3.26 11.41 -13.53
CA SER A 346 2.89 12.12 -12.31
C SER A 346 1.73 11.51 -11.53
N VAL A 347 1.03 10.51 -12.10
CA VAL A 347 -0.09 9.85 -11.43
C VAL A 347 0.43 8.90 -10.36
N ASP A 348 0.03 9.12 -9.11
CA ASP A 348 0.25 8.19 -7.99
C ASP A 348 -0.72 7.01 -8.08
N VAL A 349 -0.32 5.94 -8.77
CA VAL A 349 -1.14 4.75 -9.01
C VAL A 349 -1.39 3.97 -7.71
N ILE A 350 -0.50 4.08 -6.71
CA ILE A 350 -0.72 3.43 -5.40
C ILE A 350 -2.04 3.92 -4.77
N ARG A 351 -2.44 5.17 -5.01
CA ARG A 351 -3.66 5.78 -4.49
C ARG A 351 -4.82 5.81 -5.48
N ALA A 352 -4.55 5.65 -6.76
CA ALA A 352 -5.57 5.70 -7.78
C ALA A 352 -6.54 4.52 -7.63
N PRO A 353 -7.87 4.76 -7.60
CA PRO A 353 -8.85 3.70 -7.66
C PRO A 353 -8.74 2.95 -8.99
N ARG A 354 -8.62 1.62 -8.93
CA ARG A 354 -8.50 0.73 -10.09
C ARG A 354 -9.37 -0.50 -9.90
N SER A 355 -9.90 -1.04 -10.99
CA SER A 355 -10.73 -2.26 -10.93
C SER A 355 -9.96 -3.43 -10.32
N THR A 356 -10.55 -4.05 -9.31
CA THR A 356 -9.91 -5.06 -8.47
C THR A 356 -9.71 -6.40 -9.16
N GLY A 357 -10.50 -6.70 -10.19
CA GLY A 357 -10.53 -8.06 -10.72
C GLY A 357 -10.78 -9.08 -9.60
N SER A 358 -9.98 -10.14 -9.57
CA SER A 358 -10.10 -11.25 -8.61
C SER A 358 -9.33 -11.05 -7.29
N ILE A 359 -8.73 -9.90 -7.04
CA ILE A 359 -7.87 -9.68 -5.85
C ILE A 359 -8.66 -9.72 -4.53
N LEU A 360 -9.99 -9.55 -4.58
CA LEU A 360 -10.86 -9.57 -3.41
C LEU A 360 -11.31 -10.99 -2.98
N LYS A 361 -11.09 -12.03 -3.79
CA LYS A 361 -11.54 -13.39 -3.49
C LYS A 361 -11.00 -13.96 -2.17
N PRO A 362 -9.72 -13.74 -1.77
CA PRO A 362 -9.23 -14.20 -0.47
C PRO A 362 -9.99 -13.60 0.73
N TYR A 363 -10.44 -12.34 0.61
CA TYR A 363 -11.23 -11.71 1.69
C TYR A 363 -12.60 -12.37 1.84
N LEU A 364 -13.27 -12.66 0.71
CA LEU A 364 -14.54 -13.39 0.76
C LEU A 364 -14.36 -14.81 1.33
N TYR A 365 -13.29 -15.49 0.94
CA TYR A 365 -12.98 -16.82 1.45
C TYR A 365 -12.75 -16.81 2.97
N ALA A 366 -11.89 -15.90 3.47
CA ALA A 366 -11.63 -15.75 4.90
C ALA A 366 -12.89 -15.38 5.69
N LEU A 367 -13.69 -14.43 5.18
CA LEU A 367 -14.93 -13.99 5.82
C LEU A 367 -16.03 -15.06 5.79
N ALA A 368 -16.08 -15.90 4.75
CA ALA A 368 -17.01 -17.03 4.67
C ALA A 368 -16.62 -18.16 5.63
N LEU A 369 -15.33 -18.40 5.83
CA LEU A 369 -14.80 -19.29 6.90
C LEU A 369 -15.16 -18.73 8.27
N GLU A 370 -14.92 -17.43 8.50
CA GLU A 370 -15.22 -16.72 9.76
C GLU A 370 -16.69 -16.80 10.18
N SER A 371 -17.58 -16.77 9.22
CA SER A 371 -19.02 -16.88 9.51
C SER A 371 -19.57 -18.32 9.48
N GLY A 372 -18.71 -19.33 9.30
CA GLY A 372 -19.12 -20.73 9.20
C GLY A 372 -19.98 -21.05 7.97
N ASN A 373 -19.99 -20.18 6.94
CA ASN A 373 -20.70 -20.47 5.68
C ASN A 373 -20.07 -21.65 4.92
N ILE A 374 -18.75 -21.80 5.02
CA ILE A 374 -17.98 -22.86 4.42
C ILE A 374 -16.89 -23.36 5.37
N LEU A 375 -16.44 -24.58 5.16
CA LEU A 375 -15.17 -25.10 5.68
C LEU A 375 -14.08 -25.00 4.58
N PRO A 376 -12.80 -25.13 4.92
CA PRO A 376 -11.70 -24.93 3.96
C PRO A 376 -11.83 -25.75 2.67
N SER A 377 -12.36 -26.98 2.77
CA SER A 377 -12.52 -27.91 1.66
C SER A 377 -13.98 -28.13 1.24
N SER A 378 -14.93 -27.35 1.75
CA SER A 378 -16.35 -27.46 1.34
C SER A 378 -16.50 -27.33 -0.16
N LEU A 379 -17.30 -28.22 -0.77
CA LEU A 379 -17.61 -28.12 -2.18
C LEU A 379 -18.42 -26.86 -2.48
N LEU A 380 -17.95 -26.09 -3.44
CA LEU A 380 -18.65 -24.96 -4.05
C LEU A 380 -19.16 -25.37 -5.44
N LYS A 381 -20.34 -24.93 -5.78
CA LYS A 381 -20.96 -25.17 -7.08
C LYS A 381 -20.21 -24.41 -8.18
N ASP A 382 -19.83 -25.11 -9.26
CA ASP A 382 -19.17 -24.57 -10.44
C ASP A 382 -19.85 -25.07 -11.72
N VAL A 383 -20.98 -24.48 -12.03
CA VAL A 383 -21.77 -24.78 -13.22
C VAL A 383 -22.13 -23.50 -13.96
N PRO A 384 -22.43 -23.53 -15.27
CA PRO A 384 -22.95 -22.37 -15.99
C PRO A 384 -24.12 -21.75 -15.21
N THR A 385 -24.01 -20.49 -14.87
CA THR A 385 -24.96 -19.83 -13.96
C THR A 385 -25.41 -18.51 -14.56
N GLN A 386 -26.71 -18.22 -14.50
CA GLN A 386 -27.28 -16.94 -14.84
C GLN A 386 -28.06 -16.37 -13.66
N LEU A 387 -27.76 -15.14 -13.30
CA LEU A 387 -28.32 -14.40 -12.17
C LEU A 387 -28.97 -13.11 -12.69
N GLY A 388 -30.27 -13.22 -13.10
CA GLY A 388 -30.93 -12.16 -13.85
C GLY A 388 -30.26 -11.95 -15.22
N GLN A 389 -29.74 -10.74 -15.46
CA GLN A 389 -28.99 -10.42 -16.68
C GLN A 389 -27.49 -10.70 -16.57
N TYR A 390 -27.01 -11.03 -15.37
CA TYR A 390 -25.59 -11.27 -15.12
C TYR A 390 -25.24 -12.75 -15.29
N ARG A 391 -24.27 -13.03 -16.17
CA ARG A 391 -23.76 -14.38 -16.43
C ARG A 391 -22.26 -14.42 -16.15
N PRO A 392 -21.84 -14.86 -14.95
CA PRO A 392 -20.43 -15.03 -14.65
C PRO A 392 -19.85 -16.23 -15.40
N GLU A 393 -18.66 -16.08 -15.97
CA GLU A 393 -17.92 -17.13 -16.68
C GLU A 393 -16.54 -17.30 -16.06
N ASN A 394 -16.03 -18.55 -16.00
CA ASN A 394 -14.66 -18.82 -15.63
C ASN A 394 -13.71 -18.38 -16.74
N TYR A 395 -12.47 -18.02 -16.40
CA TYR A 395 -11.49 -17.51 -17.38
C TYR A 395 -11.28 -18.46 -18.58
N TYR A 396 -11.24 -19.78 -18.33
CA TYR A 396 -11.08 -20.80 -19.37
C TYR A 396 -12.43 -21.35 -19.92
N GLU A 397 -13.56 -20.70 -19.61
CA GLU A 397 -14.90 -21.07 -20.06
C GLU A 397 -15.30 -22.54 -19.75
N THR A 398 -14.64 -23.17 -18.78
CA THR A 398 -14.90 -24.53 -18.32
C THR A 398 -15.46 -24.54 -16.91
N ASN A 399 -16.29 -25.52 -16.60
CA ASN A 399 -16.87 -25.74 -15.29
C ASN A 399 -16.48 -27.12 -14.75
N ASP A 400 -16.35 -27.24 -13.41
CA ASP A 400 -15.99 -28.49 -12.74
C ASP A 400 -17.18 -29.20 -12.08
N GLY A 401 -18.38 -28.61 -12.14
CA GLY A 401 -19.59 -29.07 -11.45
C GLY A 401 -19.56 -28.73 -9.98
N ALA A 402 -18.66 -29.29 -9.21
CA ALA A 402 -18.39 -28.99 -7.81
C ALA A 402 -16.88 -28.97 -7.57
N VAL A 403 -16.41 -27.98 -6.81
CA VAL A 403 -14.97 -27.77 -6.55
C VAL A 403 -14.74 -27.42 -5.08
N PRO A 404 -13.73 -27.98 -4.40
CA PRO A 404 -13.38 -27.56 -3.04
C PRO A 404 -13.08 -26.06 -2.97
N ALA A 405 -13.60 -25.36 -1.97
CA ALA A 405 -13.46 -23.90 -1.80
C ALA A 405 -11.99 -23.44 -1.85
N ARG A 406 -11.08 -24.19 -1.19
CA ARG A 406 -9.63 -23.96 -1.27
C ARG A 406 -9.14 -23.99 -2.72
N ARG A 407 -9.53 -25.00 -3.50
CA ARG A 407 -9.14 -25.16 -4.93
C ARG A 407 -9.75 -24.07 -5.81
N ALA A 408 -10.99 -23.66 -5.53
CA ALA A 408 -11.62 -22.53 -6.23
C ALA A 408 -10.84 -21.22 -6.03
N LEU A 409 -10.30 -20.98 -4.81
CA LEU A 409 -9.46 -19.83 -4.52
C LEU A 409 -8.10 -19.93 -5.25
N ILE A 410 -7.43 -21.06 -5.16
CA ILE A 410 -6.10 -21.32 -5.80
C ILE A 410 -6.22 -21.07 -7.31
N ARG A 411 -7.24 -21.61 -7.97
CA ARG A 411 -7.49 -21.46 -9.41
C ARG A 411 -8.19 -20.16 -9.78
N SER A 412 -8.57 -19.37 -8.78
CA SER A 412 -9.27 -18.08 -8.98
C SER A 412 -10.56 -18.20 -9.80
N LEU A 413 -11.34 -19.26 -9.60
CA LEU A 413 -12.58 -19.48 -10.34
C LEU A 413 -13.59 -18.35 -10.08
N ASN A 414 -14.35 -17.96 -11.10
CA ASN A 414 -15.29 -16.84 -11.02
C ASN A 414 -16.67 -17.31 -10.53
N VAL A 415 -17.23 -18.32 -11.17
CA VAL A 415 -18.59 -18.80 -10.87
C VAL A 415 -18.75 -19.22 -9.41
N PRO A 416 -17.87 -20.06 -8.82
CA PRO A 416 -17.97 -20.42 -7.41
C PRO A 416 -17.94 -19.22 -6.46
N PHE A 417 -17.10 -18.21 -6.75
CA PHE A 417 -16.98 -17.03 -5.89
C PHE A 417 -18.15 -16.05 -6.02
N VAL A 418 -18.77 -15.95 -7.18
CA VAL A 418 -20.02 -15.17 -7.34
C VAL A 418 -21.16 -15.82 -6.56
N LEU A 419 -21.29 -17.15 -6.62
CA LEU A 419 -22.28 -17.90 -5.86
C LEU A 419 -22.00 -17.85 -4.34
N LEU A 420 -20.73 -17.91 -3.95
CA LEU A 420 -20.34 -17.75 -2.55
C LEU A 420 -20.67 -16.33 -2.04
N LEU A 421 -20.45 -15.29 -2.85
CA LEU A 421 -20.84 -13.92 -2.50
C LEU A 421 -22.36 -13.79 -2.35
N GLN A 422 -23.13 -14.40 -3.22
CA GLN A 422 -24.59 -14.42 -3.12
C GLN A 422 -25.06 -15.11 -1.81
N GLN A 423 -24.42 -16.24 -1.46
CA GLN A 423 -24.71 -16.97 -0.22
C GLN A 423 -24.26 -16.18 1.03
N TYR A 424 -23.11 -15.55 0.99
CA TYR A 424 -22.54 -14.76 2.12
C TYR A 424 -23.35 -13.49 2.39
N GLY A 425 -23.87 -12.87 1.33
CA GLY A 425 -24.59 -11.60 1.33
C GLY A 425 -23.72 -10.42 0.86
N LEU A 426 -24.22 -9.74 -0.17
CA LEU A 426 -23.52 -8.62 -0.81
C LEU A 426 -23.28 -7.45 0.17
N GLU A 427 -24.31 -7.07 0.92
CA GLU A 427 -24.27 -5.97 1.90
C GLU A 427 -23.26 -6.27 3.03
N LYS A 428 -23.29 -7.51 3.54
CA LYS A 428 -22.37 -7.99 4.57
C LYS A 428 -20.93 -7.97 4.09
N PHE A 429 -20.69 -8.40 2.86
CA PHE A 429 -19.34 -8.39 2.26
C PHE A 429 -18.86 -6.97 2.04
N HIS A 430 -19.67 -6.10 1.44
CA HIS A 430 -19.34 -4.69 1.23
C HIS A 430 -19.00 -3.99 2.55
N TYR A 431 -19.80 -4.16 3.60
CA TYR A 431 -19.55 -3.61 4.92
C TYR A 431 -18.23 -4.11 5.52
N ASN A 432 -17.93 -5.41 5.43
CA ASN A 432 -16.70 -5.96 5.95
C ASN A 432 -15.46 -5.54 5.15
N LEU A 433 -15.55 -5.33 3.83
CA LEU A 433 -14.47 -4.76 3.03
C LEU A 433 -14.11 -3.34 3.50
N GLN A 434 -15.10 -2.50 3.83
CA GLN A 434 -14.84 -1.17 4.40
C GLN A 434 -14.16 -1.27 5.77
N ARG A 435 -14.56 -2.21 6.62
CA ARG A 435 -13.90 -2.49 7.92
C ARG A 435 -12.48 -3.02 7.76
N LEU A 436 -12.22 -3.80 6.73
CA LEU A 436 -10.87 -4.26 6.35
C LEU A 436 -9.97 -3.12 5.86
N GLY A 437 -10.54 -1.94 5.58
CA GLY A 437 -9.80 -0.73 5.23
C GLY A 437 -9.86 -0.33 3.76
N LEU A 438 -10.73 -0.94 2.93
CA LEU A 438 -10.92 -0.51 1.55
C LEU A 438 -11.66 0.82 1.49
N SER A 439 -10.93 1.92 1.32
CA SER A 439 -11.45 3.29 1.42
C SER A 439 -12.21 3.77 0.18
N THR A 440 -12.11 3.05 -0.93
CA THR A 440 -12.67 3.42 -2.24
C THR A 440 -14.13 2.99 -2.43
N LEU A 441 -14.65 2.11 -1.57
CA LEU A 441 -16.03 1.62 -1.63
C LEU A 441 -17.02 2.66 -1.11
N SER A 442 -17.25 3.72 -1.89
CA SER A 442 -18.09 4.87 -1.50
C SER A 442 -19.54 4.79 -1.96
N LYS A 443 -19.87 3.85 -2.85
CA LYS A 443 -21.24 3.64 -3.36
C LYS A 443 -21.95 2.55 -2.56
N PRO A 444 -23.30 2.54 -2.55
CA PRO A 444 -24.06 1.48 -1.89
C PRO A 444 -23.81 0.11 -2.54
N PRO A 445 -24.03 -1.01 -1.82
CA PRO A 445 -23.76 -2.37 -2.30
C PRO A 445 -24.42 -2.70 -3.65
N ASP A 446 -25.66 -2.30 -3.82
CA ASP A 446 -26.45 -2.56 -5.05
C ASP A 446 -25.83 -1.95 -6.31
N TYR A 447 -25.08 -0.84 -6.17
CA TYR A 447 -24.35 -0.23 -7.26
C TYR A 447 -23.30 -1.19 -7.85
N TYR A 448 -22.62 -1.94 -6.99
CA TYR A 448 -21.58 -2.89 -7.39
C TYR A 448 -22.16 -4.25 -7.79
N GLY A 449 -23.26 -4.66 -7.17
CA GLY A 449 -23.88 -5.96 -7.38
C GLY A 449 -22.92 -7.12 -7.14
N LEU A 450 -23.23 -8.30 -7.63
CA LEU A 450 -22.39 -9.49 -7.52
C LEU A 450 -21.09 -9.40 -8.33
N SER A 451 -20.99 -8.45 -9.27
CA SER A 451 -19.74 -8.15 -9.99
C SER A 451 -18.64 -7.61 -9.09
N LEU A 452 -18.96 -7.16 -7.88
CA LEU A 452 -18.01 -6.67 -6.86
C LEU A 452 -16.82 -7.62 -6.69
N ILE A 453 -17.05 -8.93 -6.66
CA ILE A 453 -15.99 -9.94 -6.45
C ILE A 453 -15.12 -10.20 -7.69
N LEU A 454 -15.52 -9.71 -8.87
CA LEU A 454 -14.83 -9.89 -10.15
C LEU A 454 -14.27 -8.59 -10.74
N GLY A 455 -14.29 -7.49 -9.97
CA GLY A 455 -13.75 -6.21 -10.42
C GLY A 455 -14.81 -5.14 -10.74
N GLY A 456 -16.07 -5.37 -10.38
CA GLY A 456 -17.11 -4.33 -10.39
C GLY A 456 -16.88 -3.23 -9.35
N ALA A 457 -15.95 -3.44 -8.43
CA ALA A 457 -15.46 -2.45 -7.48
C ALA A 457 -14.05 -2.00 -7.81
N GLU A 458 -13.72 -0.78 -7.39
CA GLU A 458 -12.37 -0.23 -7.48
C GLU A 458 -11.72 -0.22 -6.09
N ALA A 459 -10.41 -0.51 -6.05
CA ALA A 459 -9.58 -0.35 -4.86
C ALA A 459 -8.26 0.35 -5.23
N ASN A 460 -7.56 0.86 -4.24
CA ASN A 460 -6.21 1.35 -4.41
C ASN A 460 -5.18 0.31 -3.91
N LEU A 461 -3.97 0.36 -4.45
CA LEU A 461 -2.92 -0.62 -4.16
C LEU A 461 -2.51 -0.61 -2.68
N LEU A 462 -2.52 0.57 -2.05
CA LEU A 462 -2.16 0.71 -0.64
C LEU A 462 -3.14 -0.01 0.28
N ASP A 463 -4.46 0.16 0.05
CA ASP A 463 -5.49 -0.47 0.89
C ASP A 463 -5.42 -2.00 0.77
N ILE A 464 -5.29 -2.53 -0.45
CA ILE A 464 -5.12 -3.97 -0.67
C ILE A 464 -3.89 -4.50 0.07
N THR A 465 -2.73 -3.87 -0.12
CA THR A 465 -1.48 -4.34 0.51
C THR A 465 -1.54 -4.21 2.04
N ASN A 466 -2.13 -3.12 2.54
CA ASN A 466 -2.29 -2.91 3.98
C ASN A 466 -3.23 -3.95 4.60
N THR A 467 -4.30 -4.35 3.92
CA THR A 467 -5.20 -5.39 4.42
C THR A 467 -4.46 -6.72 4.59
N TYR A 468 -3.64 -7.13 3.62
CA TYR A 468 -2.78 -8.32 3.76
C TYR A 468 -1.78 -8.16 4.92
N ALA A 469 -1.16 -6.98 5.07
CA ALA A 469 -0.27 -6.71 6.20
C ALA A 469 -1.01 -6.78 7.54
N CYS A 470 -2.25 -6.29 7.63
CA CYS A 470 -3.08 -6.36 8.83
C CYS A 470 -3.45 -7.81 9.19
N MET A 471 -3.87 -8.61 8.20
CA MET A 471 -4.12 -10.04 8.38
C MET A 471 -2.86 -10.78 8.85
N GLY A 472 -1.72 -10.54 8.19
CA GLY A 472 -0.43 -11.11 8.58
C GLY A 472 0.01 -10.71 9.99
N ARG A 473 -0.24 -9.46 10.40
CA ARG A 473 0.05 -8.95 11.74
C ARG A 473 -0.82 -9.61 12.82
N SER A 474 -2.12 -9.73 12.55
CA SER A 474 -3.05 -10.38 13.47
C SER A 474 -2.65 -11.83 13.71
N LEU A 475 -2.39 -12.58 12.63
CA LEU A 475 -1.97 -13.97 12.69
C LEU A 475 -0.56 -14.14 13.31
N GLY A 476 0.42 -13.34 12.85
CA GLY A 476 1.83 -13.47 13.28
C GLY A 476 2.06 -13.10 14.74
N ALA A 477 1.23 -12.21 15.30
CA ALA A 477 1.34 -11.80 16.70
C ALA A 477 0.40 -12.59 17.64
N PHE A 478 -0.36 -13.57 17.15
CA PHE A 478 -1.38 -14.30 17.92
C PHE A 478 -0.77 -15.00 19.14
N TYR A 479 0.25 -15.79 18.97
CA TYR A 479 0.92 -16.49 20.08
C TYR A 479 1.76 -15.58 20.97
N ASP A 480 2.36 -14.50 20.42
CA ASP A 480 3.07 -13.49 21.22
C ASP A 480 2.15 -12.76 22.20
N ARG A 481 0.85 -12.91 22.02
CA ARG A 481 -0.22 -12.29 22.84
C ARG A 481 -1.05 -13.31 23.59
N ASP A 482 -0.56 -14.54 23.79
CA ASP A 482 -1.27 -15.62 24.48
C ASP A 482 -2.64 -15.90 23.86
N GLY A 483 -2.73 -16.00 22.53
CA GLY A 483 -3.97 -16.30 21.81
C GLY A 483 -4.98 -15.15 21.78
N ARG A 484 -4.55 -13.88 21.89
CA ARG A 484 -5.43 -12.72 21.93
C ARG A 484 -5.20 -11.73 20.78
N TYR A 485 -6.21 -10.93 20.51
CA TYR A 485 -6.25 -9.95 19.41
C TYR A 485 -6.07 -8.53 19.92
N ALA A 486 -5.44 -7.67 19.12
CA ALA A 486 -5.36 -6.25 19.42
C ALA A 486 -6.28 -5.45 18.50
N ALA A 487 -7.04 -4.51 19.05
CA ALA A 487 -7.97 -3.66 18.30
C ALA A 487 -7.28 -2.87 17.17
N ASP A 488 -5.96 -2.63 17.30
CA ASP A 488 -5.16 -1.90 16.30
C ASP A 488 -4.47 -2.82 15.26
N ASP A 489 -4.82 -4.09 15.16
CA ASP A 489 -4.25 -4.99 14.14
C ASP A 489 -4.64 -4.54 12.72
N PHE A 490 -5.87 -4.06 12.54
CA PHE A 490 -6.37 -3.50 11.28
C PHE A 490 -6.24 -1.98 11.21
N ARG A 491 -5.02 -1.45 11.44
CA ARG A 491 -4.72 -0.02 11.39
C ARG A 491 -4.24 0.44 10.03
N LYS A 492 -4.32 1.76 9.79
CA LYS A 492 -3.74 2.41 8.60
C LYS A 492 -2.21 2.28 8.59
N PRO A 493 -1.58 2.24 7.41
CA PRO A 493 -0.12 2.16 7.29
C PRO A 493 0.55 3.43 7.82
N ALA A 494 1.74 3.26 8.43
CA ALA A 494 2.53 4.35 8.97
C ALA A 494 3.55 4.83 7.94
N PHE A 495 3.51 6.12 7.61
CA PHE A 495 4.45 6.76 6.69
C PHE A 495 5.58 7.48 7.43
N LEU A 496 5.24 8.15 8.54
CA LEU A 496 6.18 8.95 9.28
C LEU A 496 6.89 8.12 10.36
N TYR A 497 8.21 8.20 10.36
CA TYR A 497 9.04 7.56 11.38
C TYR A 497 8.76 8.18 12.75
N ARG A 498 8.41 7.35 13.70
CA ARG A 498 8.25 7.71 15.09
C ARG A 498 9.23 6.88 15.92
N LYS A 499 10.02 7.53 16.75
CA LYS A 499 10.87 6.77 17.70
C LYS A 499 9.97 5.86 18.54
N PRO A 500 10.36 4.59 18.73
CA PRO A 500 9.59 3.67 19.57
C PRO A 500 9.38 4.30 20.95
N VAL A 501 8.17 4.69 21.25
CA VAL A 501 7.75 5.05 22.61
C VAL A 501 7.45 3.72 23.29
N GLY A 502 8.01 3.51 24.50
CA GLY A 502 7.95 2.24 25.23
C GLY A 502 6.58 1.56 25.18
N LYS A 503 6.53 0.23 25.36
CA LYS A 503 5.35 -0.64 25.19
C LYS A 503 4.10 0.00 25.80
N SER A 504 3.25 0.61 24.96
CA SER A 504 1.89 0.95 25.36
C SER A 504 1.15 -0.35 25.67
N LYS A 505 0.45 -0.43 26.81
CA LYS A 505 -0.43 -1.56 27.11
C LYS A 505 -1.55 -1.54 26.06
N LYS A 506 -1.48 -2.41 25.05
CA LYS A 506 -2.56 -2.60 24.09
C LYS A 506 -3.75 -3.24 24.78
N SER A 507 -4.97 -2.80 24.46
CA SER A 507 -6.18 -3.51 24.84
C SER A 507 -6.22 -4.80 24.01
N LEU A 508 -6.23 -5.94 24.70
CA LEU A 508 -6.30 -7.27 24.08
C LEU A 508 -7.69 -7.85 24.33
N THR A 509 -8.26 -8.50 23.32
CA THR A 509 -9.55 -9.20 23.36
C THR A 509 -9.37 -10.68 23.06
N GLU A 510 -10.24 -11.53 23.60
CA GLU A 510 -10.21 -12.98 23.34
C GLU A 510 -10.71 -13.34 21.92
N HIS A 511 -11.58 -12.50 21.37
CA HIS A 511 -12.14 -12.69 20.02
C HIS A 511 -11.77 -11.52 19.11
N SER A 512 -11.59 -11.81 17.83
CA SER A 512 -11.42 -10.80 16.80
C SER A 512 -12.75 -10.17 16.41
N ASP A 513 -12.77 -8.85 16.23
CA ASP A 513 -13.95 -8.13 15.73
C ASP A 513 -14.21 -8.32 14.23
N LEU A 514 -13.26 -8.89 13.47
CA LEU A 514 -13.32 -8.93 12.01
C LEU A 514 -12.96 -10.29 11.42
N LEU A 515 -11.74 -10.78 11.66
CA LEU A 515 -11.22 -12.06 11.19
C LEU A 515 -10.39 -12.72 12.27
N SER A 516 -10.69 -13.96 12.56
CA SER A 516 -9.94 -14.81 13.48
C SER A 516 -8.62 -15.28 12.86
N ALA A 517 -7.65 -15.61 13.69
CA ALA A 517 -6.37 -16.14 13.27
C ALA A 517 -6.53 -17.45 12.47
N GLY A 518 -7.48 -18.30 12.87
CA GLY A 518 -7.81 -19.54 12.17
C GLY A 518 -8.31 -19.28 10.75
N SER A 519 -9.24 -18.35 10.57
CA SER A 519 -9.77 -17.99 9.23
C SER A 519 -8.70 -17.36 8.34
N ILE A 520 -7.83 -16.51 8.89
CA ILE A 520 -6.69 -15.91 8.17
C ILE A 520 -5.70 -17.00 7.75
N TRP A 521 -5.34 -17.91 8.66
CA TRP A 521 -4.38 -18.95 8.39
C TRP A 521 -4.82 -19.88 7.24
N PHE A 522 -6.08 -20.33 7.21
CA PHE A 522 -6.60 -21.15 6.12
C PHE A 522 -6.63 -20.39 4.78
N ALA A 523 -6.91 -19.09 4.81
CA ALA A 523 -6.84 -18.26 3.60
C ALA A 523 -5.40 -18.15 3.09
N PHE A 524 -4.42 -17.93 3.95
CA PHE A 524 -3.01 -17.85 3.58
C PHE A 524 -2.44 -19.21 3.14
N GLU A 525 -2.85 -20.30 3.77
CA GLU A 525 -2.49 -21.65 3.31
C GLU A 525 -3.00 -21.95 1.89
N ALA A 526 -4.24 -21.54 1.57
CA ALA A 526 -4.75 -21.68 0.21
C ALA A 526 -3.99 -20.78 -0.78
N MET A 527 -3.68 -19.54 -0.39
CA MET A 527 -2.93 -18.60 -1.23
C MET A 527 -1.46 -19.01 -1.46
N ARG A 528 -0.86 -19.76 -0.51
CA ARG A 528 0.51 -20.26 -0.64
C ARG A 528 0.64 -21.31 -1.73
N GLU A 529 -0.44 -22.06 -2.01
CA GLU A 529 -0.48 -23.10 -3.05
C GLU A 529 -0.72 -22.58 -4.47
N VAL A 530 -0.92 -21.27 -4.65
CA VAL A 530 -1.06 -20.69 -5.99
C VAL A 530 0.26 -20.87 -6.75
N GLU A 531 0.19 -21.45 -7.97
CA GLU A 531 1.36 -21.69 -8.80
C GLU A 531 2.09 -20.39 -9.14
N ARG A 532 3.41 -20.37 -8.90
CA ARG A 532 4.27 -19.22 -9.21
C ARG A 532 4.52 -19.13 -10.72
N PRO A 533 4.67 -17.91 -11.28
CA PRO A 533 5.09 -17.76 -12.68
C PRO A 533 6.41 -18.49 -12.93
N ASN A 534 6.50 -19.20 -14.04
CA ASN A 534 7.72 -19.90 -14.50
C ASN A 534 8.24 -21.02 -13.55
N SER A 535 7.44 -21.49 -12.61
CA SER A 535 7.80 -22.66 -11.79
C SER A 535 7.07 -23.91 -12.29
N SER A 536 7.80 -24.97 -12.49
CA SER A 536 7.26 -26.30 -12.84
C SER A 536 6.59 -27.02 -11.65
N GLY A 537 5.99 -26.28 -10.72
CA GLY A 537 5.36 -26.86 -9.51
C GLY A 537 6.33 -27.34 -8.42
N GLU A 538 7.63 -27.25 -8.66
CA GLU A 538 8.69 -27.80 -7.78
C GLU A 538 9.33 -26.74 -6.84
N TRP A 539 8.75 -25.54 -6.73
CA TRP A 539 9.32 -24.49 -5.88
C TRP A 539 9.47 -24.94 -4.41
N GLU A 540 8.61 -25.85 -3.93
CA GLU A 540 8.71 -26.44 -2.59
C GLU A 540 9.95 -27.32 -2.40
N LEU A 541 10.52 -27.86 -3.48
CA LEU A 541 11.72 -28.67 -3.46
C LEU A 541 13.01 -27.83 -3.44
N PHE A 542 12.94 -26.58 -3.87
CA PHE A 542 14.06 -25.65 -3.79
C PHE A 542 14.12 -25.03 -2.40
N ARG A 543 15.09 -25.43 -1.57
CA ARG A 543 15.34 -24.89 -0.22
C ARG A 543 15.52 -23.36 -0.15
N ALA A 544 15.58 -22.66 -1.28
CA ALA A 544 15.71 -21.21 -1.39
C ALA A 544 14.37 -20.47 -1.58
N GLY A 545 13.25 -21.17 -1.72
CA GLY A 545 11.94 -20.53 -1.94
C GLY A 545 11.31 -20.05 -0.64
N GLN A 546 11.31 -18.74 -0.38
CA GLN A 546 10.53 -18.15 0.71
C GLN A 546 9.04 -18.46 0.51
N PRO A 547 8.29 -19.00 1.51
CA PRO A 547 6.85 -19.17 1.40
C PRO A 547 6.15 -17.80 1.36
N VAL A 548 5.25 -17.61 0.41
CA VAL A 548 4.47 -16.37 0.21
C VAL A 548 3.01 -16.75 -0.03
N ALA A 549 2.10 -16.24 0.78
CA ALA A 549 0.69 -16.26 0.45
C ALA A 549 0.41 -15.12 -0.54
N TRP A 550 -0.09 -15.42 -1.73
CA TRP A 550 -0.25 -14.39 -2.76
C TRP A 550 -1.48 -14.59 -3.63
N LYS A 551 -1.93 -13.50 -4.26
CA LYS A 551 -3.08 -13.50 -5.15
C LYS A 551 -2.89 -12.50 -6.29
N THR A 552 -3.39 -12.88 -7.46
CA THR A 552 -3.50 -12.00 -8.63
C THR A 552 -4.91 -11.48 -8.83
N GLY A 553 -5.00 -10.32 -9.48
CA GLY A 553 -6.20 -9.76 -10.04
C GLY A 553 -5.96 -9.36 -11.50
N THR A 554 -6.99 -9.51 -12.32
CA THR A 554 -7.01 -9.01 -13.70
C THR A 554 -8.37 -8.37 -13.91
N SER A 555 -8.42 -7.09 -14.31
CA SER A 555 -9.66 -6.40 -14.55
C SER A 555 -10.25 -6.76 -15.91
N PHE A 556 -11.55 -6.57 -16.06
CA PHE A 556 -12.23 -6.71 -17.34
C PHE A 556 -11.66 -5.73 -18.37
N GLY A 557 -11.40 -6.21 -19.59
CA GLY A 557 -10.77 -5.43 -20.66
C GLY A 557 -9.25 -5.28 -20.51
N PHE A 558 -8.60 -6.09 -19.64
CA PHE A 558 -7.13 -6.12 -19.48
C PHE A 558 -6.51 -4.76 -19.22
N ARG A 559 -7.10 -3.98 -18.29
CA ARG A 559 -6.66 -2.64 -17.91
C ARG A 559 -5.71 -2.65 -16.73
N ASP A 560 -5.98 -3.54 -15.77
CA ASP A 560 -5.30 -3.59 -14.47
C ASP A 560 -4.83 -5.02 -14.20
N ALA A 561 -3.55 -5.19 -14.02
CA ALA A 561 -2.92 -6.43 -13.57
C ALA A 561 -2.37 -6.24 -12.16
N TRP A 562 -2.83 -7.06 -11.21
CA TRP A 562 -2.49 -6.99 -9.80
C TRP A 562 -1.74 -8.22 -9.34
N ALA A 563 -0.84 -8.03 -8.40
CA ALA A 563 -0.32 -9.08 -7.55
C ALA A 563 -0.10 -8.53 -6.13
N ALA A 564 -0.63 -9.22 -5.14
CA ALA A 564 -0.38 -8.90 -3.73
C ALA A 564 0.04 -10.16 -3.00
N GLY A 565 1.06 -10.05 -2.15
CA GLY A 565 1.61 -11.17 -1.40
C GLY A 565 2.00 -10.78 0.01
N VAL A 566 2.02 -11.76 0.92
CA VAL A 566 2.36 -11.57 2.32
C VAL A 566 3.19 -12.73 2.86
N THR A 567 4.16 -12.38 3.69
CA THR A 567 4.96 -13.27 4.54
C THR A 567 4.79 -12.81 6.00
N PRO A 568 5.30 -13.51 7.00
CA PRO A 568 5.28 -13.05 8.38
C PRO A 568 5.92 -11.67 8.58
N GLN A 569 6.88 -11.28 7.72
CA GLN A 569 7.64 -10.04 7.86
C GLN A 569 7.18 -8.92 6.92
N TYR A 570 6.81 -9.23 5.67
CA TYR A 570 6.51 -8.21 4.67
C TYR A 570 5.23 -8.48 3.90
N ALA A 571 4.50 -7.41 3.58
CA ALA A 571 3.45 -7.42 2.57
C ALA A 571 3.86 -6.56 1.38
N VAL A 572 3.71 -7.10 0.18
CA VAL A 572 4.08 -6.45 -1.08
C VAL A 572 2.86 -6.39 -1.99
N GLY A 573 2.60 -5.21 -2.52
CA GLY A 573 1.58 -5.00 -3.55
C GLY A 573 2.20 -4.47 -4.82
N VAL A 574 1.77 -4.99 -5.96
CA VAL A 574 2.20 -4.59 -7.31
C VAL A 574 0.98 -4.37 -8.18
N TRP A 575 1.00 -3.29 -8.94
CA TRP A 575 0.05 -3.01 -10.02
C TRP A 575 0.81 -2.72 -11.32
N VAL A 576 0.28 -3.23 -12.44
CA VAL A 576 0.83 -3.03 -13.80
C VAL A 576 -0.32 -2.70 -14.74
N GLY A 577 -0.13 -1.68 -15.59
CA GLY A 577 -1.15 -1.25 -16.54
C GLY A 577 -0.80 0.06 -17.23
N ASN A 578 -1.82 0.79 -17.67
CA ASN A 578 -1.68 2.16 -18.15
C ASN A 578 -2.46 3.13 -17.24
N ALA A 579 -1.82 4.20 -16.82
CA ALA A 579 -2.39 5.16 -15.87
C ALA A 579 -3.62 5.89 -16.43
N ASP A 580 -3.73 6.01 -17.75
CA ASP A 580 -4.89 6.54 -18.47
C ASP A 580 -6.07 5.56 -18.56
N GLY A 581 -5.88 4.30 -18.15
CA GLY A 581 -6.90 3.25 -18.17
C GLY A 581 -7.01 2.51 -19.51
N GLU A 582 -6.07 2.70 -20.44
CA GLU A 582 -6.04 1.94 -21.68
C GLU A 582 -5.72 0.47 -21.40
N GLY A 583 -6.57 -0.47 -21.86
CA GLY A 583 -6.34 -1.90 -21.74
C GLY A 583 -5.42 -2.44 -22.83
N ARG A 584 -4.69 -3.52 -22.50
CA ARG A 584 -3.85 -4.25 -23.47
C ARG A 584 -4.20 -5.72 -23.47
N PRO A 585 -4.56 -6.31 -24.63
CA PRO A 585 -4.84 -7.75 -24.71
C PRO A 585 -3.72 -8.59 -24.10
N GLY A 586 -4.08 -9.53 -23.23
CA GLY A 586 -3.10 -10.39 -22.55
C GLY A 586 -2.44 -9.78 -21.30
N LEU A 587 -2.78 -8.54 -20.90
CA LEU A 587 -2.30 -7.96 -19.64
C LEU A 587 -2.98 -8.65 -18.46
N ILE A 588 -2.41 -9.72 -17.97
CA ILE A 588 -2.93 -10.51 -16.84
C ILE A 588 -1.98 -10.49 -15.66
N GLY A 589 -2.57 -10.57 -14.43
CA GLY A 589 -1.80 -10.43 -13.18
C GLY A 589 -0.68 -11.46 -13.03
N VAL A 590 -0.88 -12.70 -13.47
CA VAL A 590 0.12 -13.77 -13.33
C VAL A 590 1.34 -13.55 -14.23
N GLU A 591 1.18 -12.96 -15.41
CA GLU A 591 2.28 -12.75 -16.37
C GLU A 591 3.01 -11.42 -16.18
N PHE A 592 2.30 -10.37 -15.74
CA PHE A 592 2.87 -9.03 -15.67
C PHE A 592 3.16 -8.57 -14.23
N ALA A 593 2.24 -8.74 -13.29
CA ALA A 593 2.41 -8.25 -11.92
C ALA A 593 3.12 -9.27 -11.00
N ALA A 594 2.85 -10.57 -11.14
CA ALA A 594 3.45 -11.57 -10.28
C ALA A 594 4.97 -11.72 -10.45
N PRO A 595 5.58 -11.65 -11.65
CA PRO A 595 7.04 -11.66 -11.78
C PRO A 595 7.72 -10.48 -11.06
N VAL A 596 7.09 -9.30 -11.06
CA VAL A 596 7.57 -8.13 -10.32
C VAL A 596 7.45 -8.36 -8.82
N LEU A 597 6.32 -8.92 -8.35
CA LEU A 597 6.09 -9.25 -6.95
C LEU A 597 7.18 -10.17 -6.39
N PHE A 598 7.47 -11.27 -7.06
CA PHE A 598 8.47 -12.24 -6.59
C PHE A 598 9.88 -11.67 -6.67
N GLU A 599 10.21 -10.90 -7.70
CA GLU A 599 11.50 -10.23 -7.80
C GLU A 599 11.73 -9.23 -6.65
N ILE A 600 10.67 -8.53 -6.20
CA ILE A 600 10.74 -7.68 -5.00
C ILE A 600 10.94 -8.54 -3.75
N PHE A 601 10.22 -9.67 -3.59
CA PHE A 601 10.42 -10.57 -2.44
C PHE A 601 11.85 -11.13 -2.38
N ASP A 602 12.47 -11.41 -3.52
CA ASP A 602 13.86 -11.88 -3.60
C ASP A 602 14.89 -10.83 -3.12
N GLN A 603 14.53 -9.55 -3.09
CA GLN A 603 15.37 -8.47 -2.55
C GLN A 603 15.15 -8.22 -1.05
N LEU A 604 14.07 -8.73 -0.50
CA LEU A 604 13.78 -8.59 0.93
C LEU A 604 14.60 -9.58 1.76
N PRO A 605 14.90 -9.25 3.02
CA PRO A 605 15.52 -10.23 3.91
C PRO A 605 14.69 -11.50 3.96
N SER A 606 15.32 -12.62 3.56
CA SER A 606 14.66 -13.92 3.54
C SER A 606 14.50 -14.47 4.96
N ASP A 607 13.26 -14.72 5.37
CA ASP A 607 12.92 -15.54 6.51
C ASP A 607 12.17 -16.77 5.99
N THR A 608 12.72 -17.95 6.19
CA THR A 608 12.08 -19.20 5.76
C THR A 608 10.97 -19.66 6.70
N ARG A 609 10.78 -18.95 7.84
CA ARG A 609 9.68 -19.23 8.75
C ARG A 609 8.36 -18.85 8.11
N TRP A 610 7.37 -19.69 8.34
CA TRP A 610 5.99 -19.43 8.00
C TRP A 610 5.19 -19.06 9.24
N PHE A 611 3.96 -18.64 9.07
CA PHE A 611 3.04 -18.44 10.18
C PHE A 611 2.75 -19.76 10.92
N ASP A 612 2.80 -19.73 12.24
CA ASP A 612 2.42 -20.87 13.06
C ASP A 612 0.90 -21.11 12.98
N PRO A 613 0.44 -22.37 12.87
CA PRO A 613 -0.98 -22.67 12.90
C PRO A 613 -1.61 -22.26 14.24
N PRO A 614 -2.65 -21.39 14.26
CA PRO A 614 -3.26 -20.90 15.49
C PRO A 614 -4.24 -21.93 16.09
N TYR A 615 -3.71 -23.04 16.64
CA TYR A 615 -4.52 -24.16 17.14
C TYR A 615 -5.50 -23.76 18.24
N ASP A 616 -5.20 -22.71 19.04
CA ASP A 616 -6.09 -22.20 20.09
C ASP A 616 -7.32 -21.47 19.53
N ASP A 617 -7.32 -21.16 18.23
CA ASP A 617 -8.42 -20.52 17.47
C ASP A 617 -9.02 -21.49 16.44
N MET A 618 -8.71 -22.79 16.59
CA MET A 618 -9.18 -23.87 15.74
C MET A 618 -9.82 -24.99 16.52
N LYS A 619 -10.59 -25.81 15.83
CA LYS A 619 -11.25 -27.00 16.40
C LYS A 619 -11.06 -28.20 15.51
N GLN A 620 -10.84 -29.38 16.13
CA GLN A 620 -10.86 -30.66 15.42
C GLN A 620 -12.28 -31.19 15.33
N VAL A 621 -12.73 -31.49 14.12
CA VAL A 621 -14.06 -32.01 13.84
C VAL A 621 -14.00 -33.11 12.77
N PRO A 622 -14.95 -34.06 12.77
CA PRO A 622 -15.09 -34.99 11.66
C PRO A 622 -15.63 -34.25 10.42
N VAL A 623 -14.88 -34.30 9.33
CA VAL A 623 -15.22 -33.69 8.04
C VAL A 623 -15.40 -34.79 7.01
N CYS A 624 -16.45 -34.67 6.20
CA CYS A 624 -16.73 -35.60 5.12
C CYS A 624 -15.60 -35.58 4.09
N ARG A 625 -14.98 -36.71 3.83
CA ARG A 625 -13.84 -36.87 2.93
C ARG A 625 -14.12 -36.39 1.50
N LYS A 626 -15.36 -36.59 0.98
CA LYS A 626 -15.73 -36.23 -0.39
C LYS A 626 -16.23 -34.81 -0.54
N SER A 627 -17.02 -34.30 0.42
CA SER A 627 -17.65 -32.97 0.31
C SER A 627 -16.89 -31.85 1.04
N GLY A 628 -15.97 -32.20 1.95
CA GLY A 628 -15.27 -31.20 2.79
C GLY A 628 -16.18 -30.44 3.78
N MET A 629 -17.44 -30.87 3.98
CA MET A 629 -18.40 -30.35 4.95
C MET A 629 -18.34 -31.13 6.25
N LEU A 630 -18.98 -30.67 7.34
CA LEU A 630 -19.11 -31.48 8.55
C LEU A 630 -19.72 -32.85 8.21
N ALA A 631 -19.18 -33.91 8.79
CA ALA A 631 -19.61 -35.27 8.48
C ALA A 631 -21.03 -35.52 8.98
N GLY A 632 -21.87 -36.05 8.10
CA GLY A 632 -23.17 -36.62 8.43
C GLY A 632 -23.06 -38.11 8.77
N PRO A 633 -24.18 -38.74 9.16
CA PRO A 633 -24.21 -40.12 9.66
C PRO A 633 -23.79 -41.15 8.58
N TYR A 634 -23.83 -40.79 7.31
CA TYR A 634 -23.50 -41.66 6.18
C TYR A 634 -22.16 -41.34 5.52
N CYS A 635 -21.39 -40.38 6.11
CA CYS A 635 -20.13 -39.94 5.54
C CYS A 635 -18.95 -40.79 5.99
N GLU A 636 -18.06 -41.10 5.06
CA GLU A 636 -16.66 -41.40 5.41
C GLU A 636 -16.02 -40.07 5.81
N SER A 637 -15.43 -40.04 7.01
CA SER A 637 -14.91 -38.78 7.58
C SER A 637 -13.47 -38.94 8.04
N ASP A 638 -12.73 -37.82 7.91
CA ASP A 638 -11.44 -37.61 8.55
C ASP A 638 -11.55 -36.52 9.60
N THR A 639 -10.89 -36.69 10.75
CA THR A 639 -10.81 -35.61 11.75
C THR A 639 -9.75 -34.61 11.30
N THR A 640 -10.15 -33.36 11.13
CA THR A 640 -9.26 -32.29 10.66
C THR A 640 -9.49 -31.00 11.44
N TRP A 641 -8.49 -30.13 11.43
CA TRP A 641 -8.60 -28.79 11.98
C TRP A 641 -9.42 -27.87 11.07
N ILE A 642 -10.27 -27.08 11.66
CA ILE A 642 -11.07 -26.02 11.02
C ILE A 642 -11.03 -24.76 11.89
N PRO A 643 -11.34 -23.56 11.37
CA PRO A 643 -11.59 -22.40 12.24
C PRO A 643 -12.67 -22.71 13.25
N GLU A 644 -12.58 -22.20 14.47
CA GLU A 644 -13.53 -22.50 15.55
C GLU A 644 -14.98 -22.20 15.11
N SER A 645 -15.21 -21.08 14.42
CA SER A 645 -16.49 -20.68 13.84
C SER A 645 -17.10 -21.71 12.89
N GLY A 646 -16.26 -22.51 12.23
CA GLY A 646 -16.67 -23.57 11.32
C GLY A 646 -17.39 -24.75 11.99
N ALA A 647 -17.34 -24.88 13.33
CA ALA A 647 -18.09 -25.90 14.06
C ALA A 647 -19.63 -25.75 13.94
N GLY A 648 -20.10 -24.54 13.56
CA GLY A 648 -21.51 -24.27 13.27
C GLY A 648 -21.90 -24.42 11.80
N SER A 649 -20.98 -24.86 10.94
CA SER A 649 -21.24 -25.03 9.49
C SER A 649 -22.25 -26.14 9.22
N GLY A 650 -22.79 -26.14 7.99
CA GLY A 650 -23.75 -27.17 7.55
C GLY A 650 -23.12 -28.58 7.48
N VAL A 651 -23.90 -29.56 7.87
CA VAL A 651 -23.56 -30.99 7.73
C VAL A 651 -23.69 -31.40 6.25
N CYS A 652 -22.86 -32.35 5.83
CA CYS A 652 -22.86 -32.88 4.46
C CYS A 652 -24.25 -33.40 4.06
N THR A 653 -24.82 -32.82 3.02
CA THR A 653 -26.09 -33.21 2.40
C THR A 653 -25.94 -34.09 1.17
N TYR A 654 -24.70 -34.27 0.70
CA TYR A 654 -24.40 -35.05 -0.50
C TYR A 654 -24.40 -36.57 -0.25
N HIS A 655 -24.11 -37.03 1.00
CA HIS A 655 -24.22 -38.45 1.31
C HIS A 655 -25.64 -38.79 1.73
N GLN A 656 -26.25 -39.69 0.97
CA GLN A 656 -27.62 -40.19 1.17
C GLN A 656 -27.57 -41.71 1.36
N LEU A 657 -28.49 -42.24 2.13
CA LEU A 657 -28.69 -43.69 2.25
C LEU A 657 -29.58 -44.14 1.10
N LEU A 658 -28.96 -44.82 0.15
CA LEU A 658 -29.75 -45.41 -0.98
C LEU A 658 -30.21 -46.79 -0.59
N HIS A 659 -31.42 -47.13 -1.03
CA HIS A 659 -32.00 -48.45 -0.90
C HIS A 659 -31.86 -49.15 -2.26
N LEU A 660 -31.06 -50.18 -2.32
CA LEU A 660 -30.77 -50.91 -3.56
C LEU A 660 -31.35 -52.32 -3.50
N ASP A 661 -31.66 -52.86 -4.67
CA ASP A 661 -32.00 -54.27 -4.80
C ASP A 661 -30.80 -55.19 -4.49
N ALA A 662 -31.00 -56.50 -4.42
CA ALA A 662 -29.95 -57.48 -4.11
C ALA A 662 -28.79 -57.42 -5.15
N SER A 663 -29.04 -57.00 -6.38
CA SER A 663 -28.02 -56.88 -7.45
C SER A 663 -27.22 -55.58 -7.38
N ARG A 664 -27.67 -54.56 -6.60
CA ARG A 664 -27.18 -53.19 -6.53
C ARG A 664 -27.27 -52.41 -7.82
N GLN A 665 -28.07 -52.89 -8.79
CA GLN A 665 -28.21 -52.19 -10.08
C GLN A 665 -29.38 -51.24 -10.09
N TRP A 666 -30.33 -51.37 -9.15
CA TRP A 666 -31.53 -50.55 -9.10
C TRP A 666 -31.76 -50.00 -7.70
N GLN A 667 -32.17 -48.71 -7.64
CA GLN A 667 -32.76 -48.15 -6.45
C GLN A 667 -34.20 -48.69 -6.30
N VAL A 668 -34.59 -49.03 -5.08
CA VAL A 668 -35.90 -49.58 -4.75
C VAL A 668 -36.49 -48.84 -3.53
N SER A 669 -37.81 -48.91 -3.37
CA SER A 669 -38.54 -48.41 -2.20
C SER A 669 -39.41 -49.50 -1.60
N SER A 670 -40.01 -49.22 -0.42
CA SER A 670 -40.93 -50.14 0.25
C SER A 670 -42.17 -50.49 -0.60
N ASP A 671 -42.43 -49.73 -1.66
CA ASP A 671 -43.57 -49.94 -2.56
C ASP A 671 -43.31 -51.05 -3.59
N CYS A 672 -42.03 -51.36 -3.85
CA CYS A 672 -41.63 -52.30 -4.90
C CYS A 672 -40.68 -53.42 -4.41
N GLU A 673 -40.17 -53.32 -3.20
CA GLU A 673 -39.25 -54.28 -2.62
C GLU A 673 -39.46 -54.42 -1.11
N SER A 674 -39.31 -55.62 -0.56
CA SER A 674 -39.39 -55.82 0.88
C SER A 674 -38.15 -55.17 1.57
N PRO A 675 -38.34 -54.42 2.67
CA PRO A 675 -37.20 -53.81 3.39
C PRO A 675 -36.16 -54.83 3.85
N ALA A 676 -36.53 -56.08 4.08
CA ALA A 676 -35.64 -57.17 4.46
C ALA A 676 -34.69 -57.65 3.32
N GLN A 677 -35.05 -57.35 2.06
CA GLN A 677 -34.27 -57.70 0.87
C GLN A 677 -33.49 -56.49 0.30
N MET A 678 -33.74 -55.30 0.82
CA MET A 678 -33.04 -54.09 0.41
C MET A 678 -31.60 -54.08 1.00
N GLN A 679 -30.68 -53.58 0.20
CA GLN A 679 -29.35 -53.19 0.68
C GLN A 679 -29.33 -51.67 0.94
N HIS A 680 -28.99 -51.29 2.15
CA HIS A 680 -28.91 -49.88 2.55
C HIS A 680 -27.44 -49.43 2.41
N VAL A 681 -27.13 -48.62 1.37
CA VAL A 681 -25.76 -48.22 1.03
C VAL A 681 -25.61 -46.72 1.09
N PRO A 682 -24.66 -46.21 1.89
CA PRO A 682 -24.29 -44.81 1.82
C PRO A 682 -23.73 -44.47 0.43
N TRP A 683 -24.26 -43.42 -0.19
CA TRP A 683 -23.87 -43.02 -1.53
C TRP A 683 -23.60 -41.52 -1.61
N PHE A 684 -22.54 -41.10 -2.30
CA PHE A 684 -22.25 -39.70 -2.56
C PHE A 684 -22.98 -39.23 -3.82
N VAL A 685 -23.99 -38.40 -3.63
CA VAL A 685 -24.94 -37.99 -4.68
C VAL A 685 -24.84 -36.48 -4.90
N LEU A 686 -24.36 -36.07 -6.06
CA LEU A 686 -24.40 -34.65 -6.48
C LEU A 686 -25.74 -34.34 -7.15
N PRO A 687 -26.21 -33.06 -7.08
CA PRO A 687 -27.30 -32.59 -7.94
C PRO A 687 -26.98 -32.85 -9.41
N PRO A 688 -27.96 -33.16 -10.27
CA PRO A 688 -27.70 -33.55 -11.67
C PRO A 688 -26.92 -32.53 -12.47
N GLU A 689 -27.13 -31.22 -12.20
CA GLU A 689 -26.37 -30.16 -12.89
C GLU A 689 -24.90 -30.12 -12.48
N GLU A 690 -24.61 -30.39 -11.22
CA GLU A 690 -23.20 -30.49 -10.74
C GLU A 690 -22.57 -31.80 -11.21
N GLU A 691 -23.30 -32.92 -11.10
CA GLU A 691 -22.85 -34.23 -11.51
C GLU A 691 -22.44 -34.27 -12.99
N PHE A 692 -23.22 -33.64 -13.87
CA PHE A 692 -22.96 -33.58 -15.32
C PHE A 692 -21.54 -33.10 -15.64
N TYR A 693 -21.08 -32.02 -14.99
CA TYR A 693 -19.73 -31.47 -15.18
C TYR A 693 -18.69 -32.21 -14.34
N PHE A 694 -19.07 -32.62 -13.13
CA PHE A 694 -18.15 -33.21 -12.17
C PHE A 694 -17.61 -34.58 -12.64
N LYS A 695 -18.46 -35.46 -13.12
CA LYS A 695 -18.07 -36.81 -13.53
C LYS A 695 -17.07 -36.85 -14.68
N SER A 696 -17.12 -35.87 -15.57
CA SER A 696 -16.18 -35.78 -16.70
C SER A 696 -14.72 -35.55 -16.25
N LYS A 697 -14.52 -34.96 -15.07
CA LYS A 697 -13.20 -34.63 -14.49
C LYS A 697 -12.82 -35.51 -13.30
N ASN A 698 -13.77 -36.31 -12.77
CA ASN A 698 -13.60 -37.16 -11.60
C ASN A 698 -14.02 -38.61 -11.93
N PRO A 699 -13.12 -39.43 -12.53
CA PRO A 699 -13.42 -40.82 -12.93
C PRO A 699 -13.85 -41.73 -11.77
N TRP A 700 -13.52 -41.32 -10.52
CA TRP A 700 -13.91 -42.06 -9.32
C TRP A 700 -15.36 -41.84 -8.88
N TYR A 701 -16.07 -40.90 -9.53
CA TYR A 701 -17.48 -40.62 -9.21
C TYR A 701 -18.38 -41.70 -9.75
N GLU A 702 -19.12 -42.37 -8.84
CA GLU A 702 -20.10 -43.38 -9.18
C GLU A 702 -21.49 -42.76 -9.23
N THR A 703 -22.09 -42.74 -10.43
CA THR A 703 -23.46 -42.29 -10.61
C THR A 703 -24.42 -43.22 -9.82
N PRO A 704 -25.39 -42.66 -9.04
CA PRO A 704 -26.37 -43.47 -8.37
C PRO A 704 -27.12 -44.38 -9.35
N PRO A 705 -27.38 -45.66 -9.00
CA PRO A 705 -28.16 -46.53 -9.84
C PRO A 705 -29.56 -45.94 -10.16
N PRO A 706 -30.16 -46.20 -11.32
CA PRO A 706 -31.51 -45.74 -11.64
C PRO A 706 -32.56 -46.43 -10.75
N PHE A 707 -33.72 -45.82 -10.60
CA PHE A 707 -34.85 -46.49 -9.97
C PHE A 707 -35.35 -47.62 -10.80
N ARG A 708 -35.74 -48.76 -10.17
CA ARG A 708 -36.37 -49.89 -10.82
C ARG A 708 -37.68 -49.43 -11.45
N PRO A 709 -38.01 -49.88 -12.68
CA PRO A 709 -39.16 -49.37 -13.44
C PRO A 709 -40.53 -49.57 -12.71
N ASP A 710 -40.65 -50.62 -11.89
CA ASP A 710 -41.85 -50.90 -11.11
C ASP A 710 -41.99 -50.05 -9.82
N CYS A 711 -40.98 -49.27 -9.45
CA CYS A 711 -40.99 -48.36 -8.31
C CYS A 711 -41.44 -46.93 -8.72
N ALA A 712 -42.54 -46.77 -9.40
CA ALA A 712 -42.93 -45.52 -10.08
C ALA A 712 -43.08 -44.29 -9.16
N ASP A 713 -43.57 -44.48 -7.91
CA ASP A 713 -43.90 -43.37 -7.01
C ASP A 713 -42.69 -42.81 -6.25
N ALA A 714 -41.61 -43.58 -6.12
CA ALA A 714 -40.36 -43.16 -5.45
C ALA A 714 -39.57 -42.09 -6.25
N ARG A 715 -39.90 -41.83 -7.51
CA ARG A 715 -39.22 -40.89 -8.42
C ARG A 715 -39.39 -39.42 -8.03
N GLN A 716 -40.32 -39.11 -7.11
CA GLN A 716 -40.64 -37.73 -6.71
C GLN A 716 -39.87 -37.24 -5.45
N THR A 717 -38.96 -38.04 -4.92
CA THR A 717 -38.20 -37.67 -3.72
C THR A 717 -37.18 -36.54 -4.07
N PRO A 718 -37.15 -35.44 -3.34
CA PRO A 718 -36.13 -34.40 -3.52
C PRO A 718 -34.70 -34.99 -3.42
N GLY A 719 -33.87 -34.78 -4.42
CA GLY A 719 -32.52 -35.34 -4.53
C GLY A 719 -32.39 -36.60 -5.39
N ALA A 720 -33.47 -37.30 -5.67
CA ALA A 720 -33.48 -38.49 -6.53
C ALA A 720 -33.79 -38.18 -8.03
N ALA A 721 -34.04 -36.91 -8.39
CA ALA A 721 -34.36 -36.50 -9.74
C ALA A 721 -33.25 -36.90 -10.75
N PRO A 722 -33.57 -37.74 -11.77
CA PRO A 722 -32.57 -38.18 -12.73
C PRO A 722 -32.17 -37.08 -13.72
N MET A 723 -32.99 -36.03 -13.87
CA MET A 723 -32.83 -34.98 -14.85
C MET A 723 -33.01 -33.60 -14.19
N GLN A 724 -32.25 -32.62 -14.65
CA GLN A 724 -32.36 -31.21 -14.25
C GLN A 724 -32.24 -30.30 -15.47
N LEU A 725 -33.11 -29.27 -15.54
CA LEU A 725 -32.99 -28.22 -16.54
C LEU A 725 -31.92 -27.21 -16.08
N LEU A 726 -30.87 -27.04 -16.87
CA LEU A 726 -29.77 -26.12 -16.61
C LEU A 726 -30.16 -24.69 -17.01
N TYR A 727 -30.79 -24.55 -18.16
CA TYR A 727 -31.29 -23.28 -18.71
C TYR A 727 -32.53 -23.49 -19.61
N PRO A 728 -33.57 -22.65 -19.45
CA PRO A 728 -33.74 -21.57 -18.49
C PRO A 728 -34.09 -22.08 -17.08
N LYS A 729 -33.78 -21.23 -16.06
CA LYS A 729 -34.27 -21.44 -14.69
C LYS A 729 -35.75 -20.97 -14.59
N ASN A 730 -36.42 -21.40 -13.53
CA ASN A 730 -37.83 -21.03 -13.33
C ASN A 730 -37.99 -19.50 -13.19
N PHE A 731 -38.98 -18.93 -13.81
CA PHE A 731 -39.26 -17.47 -13.83
C PHE A 731 -38.13 -16.60 -14.42
N THR A 732 -37.23 -17.16 -15.22
CA THR A 732 -36.16 -16.38 -15.86
C THR A 732 -36.77 -15.50 -16.98
N ARG A 733 -36.40 -14.21 -16.97
CA ARG A 733 -36.68 -13.30 -18.09
C ARG A 733 -35.49 -13.37 -19.06
N ILE A 734 -35.73 -13.76 -20.30
CA ILE A 734 -34.70 -13.94 -21.32
C ILE A 734 -34.84 -12.82 -22.35
N TYR A 735 -33.80 -12.01 -22.49
CA TYR A 735 -33.70 -11.08 -23.60
C TYR A 735 -33.05 -11.79 -24.79
N VAL A 736 -33.79 -11.89 -25.91
CA VAL A 736 -33.26 -12.41 -27.15
C VAL A 736 -32.95 -11.23 -28.08
N PRO A 737 -31.68 -11.02 -28.45
CA PRO A 737 -31.31 -9.93 -29.34
C PRO A 737 -31.95 -10.13 -30.72
N VAL A 738 -32.30 -9.03 -31.37
CA VAL A 738 -32.77 -9.05 -32.77
C VAL A 738 -31.54 -8.97 -33.67
N ASP A 739 -31.38 -9.91 -34.55
CA ASP A 739 -30.30 -9.94 -35.54
C ASP A 739 -30.40 -8.75 -36.53
N LEU A 740 -29.35 -8.51 -37.30
CA LEU A 740 -29.29 -7.39 -38.26
C LEU A 740 -30.34 -7.48 -39.36
N ASP A 741 -30.90 -8.67 -39.59
CA ASP A 741 -31.99 -8.93 -40.53
C ASP A 741 -33.39 -8.73 -39.93
N GLY A 742 -33.48 -8.28 -38.67
CA GLY A 742 -34.75 -7.98 -37.98
C GLY A 742 -35.44 -9.20 -37.37
N LYS A 743 -34.83 -10.39 -37.39
CA LYS A 743 -35.35 -11.58 -36.74
C LYS A 743 -34.88 -11.74 -35.33
N LEU A 744 -35.68 -12.32 -34.45
CA LEU A 744 -35.26 -12.71 -33.10
C LEU A 744 -34.14 -13.76 -33.20
N GLY A 745 -33.05 -13.55 -32.46
CA GLY A 745 -31.97 -14.51 -32.35
C GLY A 745 -32.44 -15.82 -31.73
N SER A 746 -31.59 -16.84 -31.74
CA SER A 746 -31.89 -18.13 -31.12
C SER A 746 -31.32 -18.19 -29.69
N THR A 747 -31.99 -18.90 -28.82
CA THR A 747 -31.55 -19.19 -27.46
C THR A 747 -31.35 -20.69 -27.28
N ILE A 748 -30.21 -21.08 -26.69
CA ILE A 748 -29.91 -22.51 -26.44
C ILE A 748 -30.44 -22.88 -25.06
N PHE A 749 -31.36 -23.82 -25.03
CA PHE A 749 -31.84 -24.46 -23.80
C PHE A 749 -31.03 -25.70 -23.49
N GLN A 750 -30.75 -25.96 -22.21
CA GLN A 750 -29.85 -27.02 -21.77
C GLN A 750 -30.46 -27.81 -20.60
N ALA A 751 -30.25 -29.09 -20.60
CA ALA A 751 -30.59 -29.99 -19.50
C ALA A 751 -29.43 -30.94 -19.20
N ALA A 752 -29.36 -31.43 -17.98
CA ALA A 752 -28.46 -32.51 -17.57
C ALA A 752 -29.31 -33.75 -17.19
N HIS A 753 -28.87 -34.91 -17.62
CA HIS A 753 -29.42 -36.18 -17.20
C HIS A 753 -28.31 -37.07 -16.64
N ARG A 754 -28.61 -37.82 -15.55
CA ARG A 754 -27.60 -38.70 -14.88
C ARG A 754 -27.14 -39.85 -15.79
N ASP A 755 -28.09 -40.39 -16.58
CA ASP A 755 -27.78 -41.35 -17.62
C ASP A 755 -27.46 -40.64 -18.93
N ALA A 756 -26.17 -40.69 -19.33
CA ALA A 756 -25.70 -40.06 -20.56
C ALA A 756 -26.32 -40.60 -21.84
N GLY A 757 -26.87 -41.83 -21.85
CA GLY A 757 -27.54 -42.44 -22.99
C GLY A 757 -29.05 -42.20 -23.05
N MET A 758 -29.63 -41.54 -22.05
CA MET A 758 -31.07 -41.33 -21.96
C MET A 758 -31.55 -40.40 -23.07
N GLU A 759 -32.69 -40.70 -23.63
CA GLU A 759 -33.37 -39.82 -24.58
C GLU A 759 -34.33 -38.89 -23.84
N VAL A 760 -34.20 -37.59 -24.09
CA VAL A 760 -34.99 -36.51 -23.48
C VAL A 760 -35.80 -35.83 -24.56
N PHE A 761 -37.11 -35.76 -24.37
CA PHE A 761 -38.09 -35.16 -25.26
C PHE A 761 -38.43 -33.74 -24.81
N TRP A 762 -38.36 -32.79 -25.71
CA TRP A 762 -38.53 -31.35 -25.42
C TRP A 762 -39.92 -30.88 -25.93
N HIS A 763 -40.64 -30.17 -25.06
CA HIS A 763 -41.93 -29.56 -25.40
C HIS A 763 -41.93 -28.09 -24.97
N LEU A 764 -42.41 -27.19 -25.87
CA LEU A 764 -42.63 -25.79 -25.56
C LEU A 764 -44.09 -25.47 -25.74
N ASP A 765 -44.75 -24.90 -24.73
CA ASP A 765 -46.20 -24.58 -24.73
C ASP A 765 -47.07 -25.76 -25.18
N GLY A 766 -46.67 -26.97 -24.77
CA GLY A 766 -47.36 -28.21 -25.13
C GLY A 766 -47.04 -28.78 -26.53
N VAL A 767 -46.24 -28.07 -27.34
CA VAL A 767 -45.82 -28.52 -28.67
C VAL A 767 -44.53 -29.31 -28.59
N TYR A 768 -44.47 -30.50 -29.14
CA TYR A 768 -43.24 -31.32 -29.22
C TYR A 768 -42.22 -30.68 -30.20
N LEU A 769 -40.99 -30.47 -29.72
CA LEU A 769 -39.93 -29.82 -30.49
C LEU A 769 -38.87 -30.79 -31.02
N GLY A 770 -38.74 -31.96 -30.42
CA GLY A 770 -37.73 -32.96 -30.77
C GLY A 770 -37.18 -33.69 -29.57
N SER A 771 -36.23 -34.61 -29.78
CA SER A 771 -35.51 -35.32 -28.72
C SER A 771 -34.02 -35.13 -28.84
N THR A 772 -33.32 -35.27 -27.72
CA THR A 772 -31.86 -35.21 -27.61
C THR A 772 -31.32 -36.43 -26.87
N LYS A 773 -30.09 -36.84 -27.21
CA LYS A 773 -29.31 -37.88 -26.52
C LYS A 773 -27.92 -37.38 -26.25
N VAL A 774 -27.29 -37.81 -25.16
CA VAL A 774 -25.93 -37.50 -24.73
C VAL A 774 -25.76 -36.02 -24.39
N PHE A 775 -26.03 -35.11 -25.33
CA PHE A 775 -26.01 -33.66 -25.13
C PHE A 775 -27.44 -33.14 -25.23
N HIS A 776 -28.03 -32.84 -24.06
CA HIS A 776 -29.40 -32.33 -24.00
C HIS A 776 -29.42 -30.83 -24.18
N GLN A 777 -29.22 -30.38 -25.42
CA GLN A 777 -29.29 -28.98 -25.83
C GLN A 777 -30.18 -28.81 -27.06
N ILE A 778 -31.00 -27.77 -27.05
CA ILE A 778 -31.87 -27.42 -28.20
C ILE A 778 -31.84 -25.90 -28.39
N SER A 779 -31.66 -25.48 -29.65
CA SER A 779 -31.71 -24.07 -30.02
C SER A 779 -33.15 -23.71 -30.43
N LEU A 780 -33.74 -22.73 -29.73
CA LEU A 780 -35.11 -22.31 -29.93
C LEU A 780 -35.22 -20.82 -30.21
N GLN A 781 -36.29 -20.42 -30.94
CA GLN A 781 -36.63 -19.01 -31.19
C GLN A 781 -38.04 -18.74 -30.67
N PRO A 782 -38.29 -18.72 -29.35
CA PRO A 782 -39.62 -18.48 -28.81
C PRO A 782 -40.10 -17.06 -29.12
N ALA A 783 -41.38 -16.84 -29.28
CA ALA A 783 -41.97 -15.52 -29.43
C ALA A 783 -41.82 -14.69 -28.14
N VAL A 784 -42.04 -13.39 -28.19
CA VAL A 784 -42.08 -12.54 -26.97
C VAL A 784 -43.30 -12.94 -26.14
N GLY A 785 -43.09 -13.19 -24.84
CA GLY A 785 -44.16 -13.60 -23.92
C GLY A 785 -43.75 -14.67 -22.93
N THR A 786 -44.71 -15.15 -22.15
CA THR A 786 -44.49 -16.23 -21.17
C THR A 786 -44.62 -17.58 -21.81
N HIS A 787 -43.68 -18.47 -21.58
CA HIS A 787 -43.58 -19.80 -22.14
C HIS A 787 -43.48 -20.89 -21.08
N HIS A 788 -43.97 -22.08 -21.39
CA HIS A 788 -43.88 -23.26 -20.56
C HIS A 788 -43.02 -24.33 -21.25
N LEU A 789 -41.85 -24.60 -20.74
CA LEU A 789 -40.94 -25.64 -21.22
C LEU A 789 -41.18 -26.92 -20.40
N ALA A 790 -41.44 -28.03 -21.05
CA ALA A 790 -41.53 -29.35 -20.40
C ALA A 790 -40.53 -30.31 -21.07
N LEU A 791 -39.76 -31.01 -20.24
CA LEU A 791 -38.87 -32.09 -20.65
C LEU A 791 -39.38 -33.40 -20.08
N VAL A 792 -39.35 -34.43 -20.88
CA VAL A 792 -39.75 -35.79 -20.47
C VAL A 792 -38.63 -36.74 -20.87
N ASP A 793 -38.12 -37.57 -20.00
CA ASP A 793 -37.20 -38.63 -20.35
C ASP A 793 -37.97 -39.88 -20.88
N ARG A 794 -37.24 -40.81 -21.47
CA ARG A 794 -37.81 -42.06 -21.99
C ARG A 794 -38.51 -42.92 -20.91
N ASN A 795 -38.14 -42.72 -19.64
CA ASN A 795 -38.73 -43.43 -18.50
C ASN A 795 -39.96 -42.68 -17.93
N GLY A 796 -40.38 -41.58 -18.55
CA GLY A 796 -41.52 -40.77 -18.12
C GLY A 796 -41.26 -39.77 -17.00
N PHE A 797 -40.00 -39.57 -16.55
CA PHE A 797 -39.71 -38.50 -15.62
C PHE A 797 -39.85 -37.14 -16.31
N ARG A 798 -40.62 -36.24 -15.70
CA ARG A 798 -40.98 -34.95 -16.29
C ARG A 798 -40.51 -33.79 -15.41
N ILE A 799 -39.91 -32.78 -16.03
CA ILE A 799 -39.65 -31.47 -15.41
C ILE A 799 -40.28 -30.37 -16.24
N GLU A 800 -40.81 -29.36 -15.56
CA GLU A 800 -41.45 -28.19 -16.19
C GLU A 800 -40.83 -26.92 -15.66
N ARG A 801 -40.74 -25.90 -16.53
CA ARG A 801 -40.26 -24.57 -16.21
C ARG A 801 -41.04 -23.51 -16.96
N THR A 802 -41.32 -22.42 -16.22
CA THR A 802 -41.92 -21.22 -16.81
C THR A 802 -40.85 -20.16 -16.96
N PHE A 803 -40.79 -19.51 -18.13
CA PHE A 803 -39.85 -18.42 -18.40
C PHE A 803 -40.53 -17.35 -19.28
N GLU A 804 -39.97 -16.16 -19.34
CA GLU A 804 -40.50 -15.04 -20.13
C GLU A 804 -39.47 -14.60 -21.18
N ILE A 805 -39.85 -14.51 -22.44
CA ILE A 805 -39.08 -13.86 -23.49
C ILE A 805 -39.42 -12.38 -23.50
N VAL A 806 -38.42 -11.52 -23.30
CA VAL A 806 -38.59 -10.07 -23.29
C VAL A 806 -38.09 -9.51 -24.61
N GLY A 807 -38.98 -8.78 -25.32
CA GLY A 807 -38.59 -8.00 -26.50
C GLY A 807 -37.94 -6.67 -26.09
N LYS A 808 -37.34 -5.98 -27.08
CA LYS A 808 -36.84 -4.63 -26.89
C LYS A 808 -38.02 -3.72 -26.56
N GLU A 809 -38.06 -3.17 -25.33
CA GLU A 809 -38.92 -2.04 -25.05
C GLU A 809 -38.56 -0.90 -26.02
N ARG A 810 -39.50 -0.39 -26.77
CA ARG A 810 -39.33 0.73 -27.72
C ARG A 810 -39.09 2.05 -26.98
#